data_a699d37a46e4b8f519becabc87843cc6
#
_entry.id   a699d37a46e4b8f519becabc87843cc6
#
_cell.length_a   1.000
_cell.length_b   1.000
_cell.length_c   1.000
_cell.angle_alpha   90.00
_cell.angle_beta   90.00
_cell.angle_gamma   90.00
#
_symmetry.space_group_name_H-M   'P 1'
#
loop_
_entity.id
_entity.type
_entity.pdbx_description
1 polymer ?
#
loop_
_entity_poly.entity_id
_entity_poly.type
_entity_poly.pdbx_seq_one_letter_code
_entity_poly.pdbx_strand_id
1 'polypeptide(L)'
;MKNKNELNYKDLKMTCNPDIFHFDTTEELEPIQDGIGQDRGIKALEFGLQVDVKGYNLYLEGPSGVGKTMYTKNYLQKIATKKKVPSDWCYIYNFENPNEPIAVELPAGQGKEFKEAMDGFIKEIRKDIQKTFNNDDFEKEKALIKQEFEEKRSALLDKLNKEASKYDFQVKAAQNGIYMMPVVDGKAIEEEEFDKLSDEIKQQYEAKSVLVQEQIMTAISQIKEIERQSDKKISEWQSNVALLTVNVHINYLKSKYKRNKKINTFLNNVKQDVLKNIPTFLEDPNKQTPQNQPNPNLRKTDPCLNYRVNLFVDNSNRDGAPVIMDSNYSYQNIFGTLEYENYYGALKTDHTMLKSGLMQQANGGYIIFQAKDLLSNAACYEALKKALRIKELGIENVADQRSSVTLISLKPEPIPLNLKVILIGNSNIYQTLLAMDSDFRKLFKIKVEFEESAEITNENVNKLAQIIHGFCEHEGLPQLDRDAMARLVEYASKLAGSHSKISTRFDDLIQVVGEAATWAKISRSKIVTRKFIDKALSERIERVKKYDEKYLEMIKENSLLINTSGYEVGELNGLTVLTVGDYTFGKPAKITVNTYTGKSNIVNIEREVEISGPSHSKGVLILTGYLGEMFAQDIPLCLTASICFEQLYNGVDGDSASSTELYGLLSSLSGIPINQSIAVTGSVNQKGQIQPIGGVNEKIEGYFQVCKVRGLDGSHGVMIPVQNVDNLQLSDEIIQAVKDKKFHIYSVSSIEEGIEVLTGVPAGKKDKDGHFPAGTVNYLVYEKLKKYAKV
;
A
#
# COMPACT_ATOMS: atom_id res chain seq x y z
N MET A 1 -62.05 0.61 -7.31
CA MET A 1 -61.41 -0.61 -7.87
C MET A 1 -59.97 -0.64 -7.42
N LYS A 2 -59.48 -1.74 -6.88
CA LYS A 2 -58.02 -1.85 -6.60
C LYS A 2 -57.27 -1.65 -7.92
N ASN A 3 -56.41 -0.65 -8.01
CA ASN A 3 -55.58 -0.47 -9.18
C ASN A 3 -54.67 -1.70 -9.28
N LYS A 4 -54.70 -2.42 -10.42
CA LYS A 4 -53.94 -3.66 -10.63
C LYS A 4 -52.42 -3.47 -10.43
N ASN A 5 -51.95 -2.27 -10.60
CA ASN A 5 -50.52 -1.91 -10.55
C ASN A 5 -50.05 -1.38 -9.19
N GLU A 6 -50.95 -1.32 -8.17
CA GLU A 6 -50.62 -0.86 -6.83
C GLU A 6 -49.95 -1.96 -6.01
N LEU A 7 -48.76 -1.68 -5.46
CA LEU A 7 -47.97 -2.59 -4.63
C LEU A 7 -48.54 -2.73 -3.23
N ASN A 8 -48.34 -3.92 -2.67
CA ASN A 8 -48.69 -4.18 -1.28
C ASN A 8 -47.57 -3.70 -0.37
N TYR A 9 -47.90 -3.22 0.85
CA TYR A 9 -46.88 -2.78 1.85
C TYR A 9 -45.82 -3.85 2.16
N LYS A 10 -46.13 -5.14 1.94
CA LYS A 10 -45.19 -6.26 2.13
C LYS A 10 -44.06 -6.32 1.08
N ASP A 11 -44.29 -5.73 -0.09
CA ASP A 11 -43.34 -5.74 -1.20
C ASP A 11 -42.35 -4.57 -1.15
N LEU A 12 -42.50 -3.67 -0.14
CA LEU A 12 -41.76 -2.39 -0.09
C LEU A 12 -40.42 -2.47 0.68
N LYS A 13 -40.17 -3.59 1.34
CA LYS A 13 -38.99 -3.79 2.14
C LYS A 13 -38.71 -5.27 2.37
N MET A 14 -37.46 -5.67 2.23
CA MET A 14 -37.01 -6.97 2.72
C MET A 14 -37.07 -6.97 4.25
N THR A 15 -37.63 -7.96 4.84
CA THR A 15 -37.68 -8.16 6.29
C THR A 15 -36.95 -9.44 6.66
N CYS A 16 -36.04 -9.34 7.63
CA CYS A 16 -35.33 -10.48 8.15
C CYS A 16 -36.07 -11.03 9.38
N ASN A 17 -36.43 -12.33 9.36
CA ASN A 17 -37.02 -12.97 10.53
C ASN A 17 -35.92 -13.25 11.57
N PRO A 18 -36.01 -12.71 12.82
CA PRO A 18 -35.03 -12.98 13.87
C PRO A 18 -34.89 -14.48 14.24
N ASP A 19 -35.88 -15.31 13.96
CA ASP A 19 -35.87 -16.74 14.28
C ASP A 19 -34.87 -17.57 13.43
N ILE A 20 -34.27 -16.97 12.38
CA ILE A 20 -33.19 -17.61 11.63
C ILE A 20 -31.90 -17.69 12.46
N PHE A 21 -31.75 -16.86 13.48
CA PHE A 21 -30.65 -16.88 14.39
C PHE A 21 -30.91 -17.82 15.55
N HIS A 22 -29.99 -18.77 15.77
CA HIS A 22 -30.10 -19.78 16.82
C HIS A 22 -29.32 -19.37 18.09
N PHE A 23 -29.26 -18.08 18.38
CA PHE A 23 -28.66 -17.50 19.57
C PHE A 23 -29.56 -16.39 20.14
N ASP A 24 -29.42 -16.09 21.41
CA ASP A 24 -30.09 -14.91 22.00
C ASP A 24 -29.25 -13.65 21.81
N THR A 25 -27.94 -13.79 21.92
CA THR A 25 -26.98 -12.69 21.66
C THR A 25 -25.79 -13.21 20.84
N THR A 26 -25.16 -12.32 20.10
CA THR A 26 -23.96 -12.65 19.31
C THR A 26 -22.77 -13.11 20.16
N GLU A 27 -22.79 -12.92 21.48
CA GLU A 27 -21.79 -13.40 22.43
C GLU A 27 -21.63 -14.92 22.43
N GLU A 28 -22.68 -15.64 22.03
CA GLU A 28 -22.71 -17.11 21.96
C GLU A 28 -21.98 -17.69 20.72
N LEU A 29 -21.55 -16.81 19.80
CA LEU A 29 -20.91 -17.20 18.54
C LEU A 29 -19.40 -17.24 18.67
N GLU A 30 -18.75 -18.09 17.87
CA GLU A 30 -17.31 -18.02 17.66
C GLU A 30 -16.99 -17.04 16.52
N PRO A 31 -15.97 -16.16 16.68
CA PRO A 31 -15.61 -15.22 15.63
C PRO A 31 -15.05 -15.96 14.40
N ILE A 32 -15.46 -15.55 13.22
CA ILE A 32 -14.99 -16.10 11.95
C ILE A 32 -14.14 -15.09 11.21
N GLN A 33 -13.17 -15.58 10.47
CA GLN A 33 -12.28 -14.78 9.63
C GLN A 33 -12.48 -15.04 8.12
N ASP A 34 -13.46 -15.87 7.76
CA ASP A 34 -13.75 -16.20 6.37
C ASP A 34 -14.59 -15.12 5.68
N GLY A 35 -14.35 -14.90 4.40
CA GLY A 35 -15.12 -13.93 3.61
C GLY A 35 -16.53 -14.41 3.30
N ILE A 36 -17.50 -13.50 3.28
CA ILE A 36 -18.88 -13.77 2.88
C ILE A 36 -19.01 -13.55 1.38
N GLY A 37 -19.47 -14.55 0.62
CA GLY A 37 -19.72 -14.43 -0.81
C GLY A 37 -18.46 -14.19 -1.67
N GLN A 38 -17.26 -14.52 -1.16
CA GLN A 38 -15.99 -14.27 -1.83
C GLN A 38 -15.39 -15.52 -2.51
N ASP A 39 -16.17 -16.55 -2.78
CA ASP A 39 -15.71 -17.87 -3.25
C ASP A 39 -14.83 -17.78 -4.51
N ARG A 40 -15.21 -16.92 -5.48
CA ARG A 40 -14.44 -16.70 -6.71
C ARG A 40 -13.08 -16.03 -6.41
N GLY A 41 -13.10 -15.01 -5.58
CA GLY A 41 -11.90 -14.29 -5.15
C GLY A 41 -10.95 -15.20 -4.36
N ILE A 42 -11.50 -16.00 -3.44
CA ILE A 42 -10.74 -16.97 -2.64
C ILE A 42 -10.04 -18.00 -3.54
N LYS A 43 -10.77 -18.63 -4.47
CA LYS A 43 -10.20 -19.58 -5.43
C LYS A 43 -9.08 -18.95 -6.29
N ALA A 44 -9.27 -17.71 -6.74
CA ALA A 44 -8.25 -17.00 -7.50
C ALA A 44 -7.01 -16.66 -6.63
N LEU A 45 -7.20 -16.29 -5.37
CA LEU A 45 -6.14 -16.06 -4.41
C LEU A 45 -5.34 -17.36 -4.15
N GLU A 46 -6.02 -18.44 -3.85
CA GLU A 46 -5.42 -19.77 -3.62
C GLU A 46 -4.57 -20.23 -4.81
N PHE A 47 -5.15 -20.17 -6.00
CA PHE A 47 -4.42 -20.49 -7.23
C PHE A 47 -3.20 -19.60 -7.41
N GLY A 48 -3.34 -18.28 -7.29
CA GLY A 48 -2.25 -17.34 -7.46
C GLY A 48 -1.09 -17.51 -6.48
N LEU A 49 -1.40 -17.98 -5.26
CA LEU A 49 -0.40 -18.27 -4.22
C LEU A 49 0.34 -19.59 -4.47
N GLN A 50 -0.29 -20.55 -5.17
CA GLN A 50 0.33 -21.83 -5.51
C GLN A 50 1.24 -21.74 -6.75
N VAL A 51 1.00 -20.79 -7.66
CA VAL A 51 1.79 -20.66 -8.90
C VAL A 51 3.16 -20.10 -8.58
N ASP A 52 4.20 -20.92 -8.71
CA ASP A 52 5.61 -20.51 -8.54
C ASP A 52 6.27 -20.22 -9.90
N VAL A 53 5.69 -19.28 -10.64
CA VAL A 53 6.18 -18.84 -11.95
C VAL A 53 6.41 -17.33 -11.92
N LYS A 54 7.44 -16.87 -12.61
CA LYS A 54 7.77 -15.45 -12.73
C LYS A 54 6.58 -14.63 -13.25
N GLY A 55 6.29 -13.52 -12.56
CA GLY A 55 5.25 -12.58 -12.94
C GLY A 55 3.85 -12.95 -12.45
N TYR A 56 3.70 -14.04 -11.70
CA TYR A 56 2.42 -14.41 -11.07
C TYR A 56 2.27 -13.77 -9.68
N ASN A 57 2.49 -12.46 -9.59
CA ASN A 57 2.06 -11.69 -8.43
C ASN A 57 0.56 -11.38 -8.55
N LEU A 58 -0.04 -10.94 -7.45
CA LEU A 58 -1.48 -10.77 -7.34
C LEU A 58 -1.87 -9.29 -7.24
N TYR A 59 -2.98 -8.94 -7.87
CA TYR A 59 -3.69 -7.71 -7.61
C TYR A 59 -5.08 -8.04 -7.07
N LEU A 60 -5.37 -7.60 -5.84
CA LEU A 60 -6.66 -7.76 -5.19
C LEU A 60 -7.49 -6.50 -5.45
N GLU A 61 -8.55 -6.69 -6.21
CA GLU A 61 -9.48 -5.64 -6.59
C GLU A 61 -10.78 -5.75 -5.80
N GLY A 62 -11.36 -4.62 -5.50
CA GLY A 62 -12.68 -4.48 -4.91
C GLY A 62 -12.83 -3.13 -4.22
N PRO A 63 -14.04 -2.73 -3.86
CA PRO A 63 -14.31 -1.47 -3.18
C PRO A 63 -13.65 -1.42 -1.80
N SER A 64 -13.59 -0.22 -1.22
CA SER A 64 -13.16 -0.07 0.17
C SER A 64 -14.18 -0.72 1.10
N GLY A 65 -13.71 -1.25 2.24
CA GLY A 65 -14.60 -1.75 3.29
C GLY A 65 -15.06 -3.21 3.16
N VAL A 66 -14.72 -3.93 2.05
CA VAL A 66 -15.07 -5.35 1.89
C VAL A 66 -14.11 -6.34 2.57
N GLY A 67 -13.24 -5.86 3.46
CA GLY A 67 -12.35 -6.72 4.24
C GLY A 67 -11.16 -7.32 3.49
N LYS A 68 -10.81 -6.86 2.27
CA LYS A 68 -9.70 -7.40 1.45
C LYS A 68 -8.41 -7.59 2.21
N THR A 69 -7.98 -6.55 2.92
CA THR A 69 -6.69 -6.53 3.62
C THR A 69 -6.66 -7.53 4.78
N MET A 70 -7.70 -7.52 5.59
CA MET A 70 -7.81 -8.41 6.76
C MET A 70 -7.89 -9.88 6.32
N TYR A 71 -8.77 -10.17 5.37
CA TYR A 71 -8.92 -11.52 4.83
C TYR A 71 -7.60 -12.05 4.24
N THR A 72 -6.96 -11.23 3.38
CA THR A 72 -5.70 -11.62 2.74
C THR A 72 -4.59 -11.88 3.76
N LYS A 73 -4.45 -11.00 4.75
CA LYS A 73 -3.45 -11.16 5.81
C LYS A 73 -3.68 -12.46 6.61
N ASN A 74 -4.92 -12.70 7.05
CA ASN A 74 -5.27 -13.88 7.82
C ASN A 74 -5.08 -15.18 7.01
N TYR A 75 -5.51 -15.17 5.76
CA TYR A 75 -5.33 -16.31 4.86
C TYR A 75 -3.86 -16.62 4.60
N LEU A 76 -3.04 -15.59 4.34
CA LEU A 76 -1.61 -15.73 4.14
C LEU A 76 -0.90 -16.24 5.39
N GLN A 77 -1.29 -15.79 6.58
CA GLN A 77 -0.74 -16.30 7.84
C GLN A 77 -0.98 -17.80 8.02
N LYS A 78 -2.20 -18.28 7.72
CA LYS A 78 -2.54 -19.73 7.76
C LYS A 78 -1.68 -20.57 6.79
N ILE A 79 -1.35 -20.04 5.62
CA ILE A 79 -0.52 -20.74 4.62
C ILE A 79 0.96 -20.64 4.98
N ALA A 80 1.38 -19.49 5.45
CA ALA A 80 2.77 -19.19 5.77
C ALA A 80 3.33 -20.12 6.85
N THR A 81 2.54 -20.48 7.87
CA THR A 81 2.92 -21.43 8.91
C THR A 81 3.20 -22.85 8.38
N LYS A 82 2.64 -23.20 7.21
CA LYS A 82 2.89 -24.51 6.56
C LYS A 82 4.15 -24.52 5.68
N LYS A 83 4.72 -23.34 5.38
CA LYS A 83 5.96 -23.23 4.60
C LYS A 83 7.20 -23.25 5.48
N LYS A 84 8.32 -23.68 4.91
CA LYS A 84 9.61 -23.65 5.61
C LYS A 84 10.01 -22.20 5.91
N VAL A 85 10.63 -22.03 7.08
CA VAL A 85 11.27 -20.76 7.43
C VAL A 85 12.38 -20.47 6.43
N PRO A 86 12.44 -19.28 5.82
CA PRO A 86 13.48 -18.92 4.86
C PRO A 86 14.83 -18.73 5.54
N SER A 87 15.89 -18.73 4.74
CA SER A 87 17.27 -18.56 5.15
C SER A 87 17.52 -17.18 5.78
N ASP A 88 18.47 -17.12 6.74
CA ASP A 88 19.05 -15.88 7.20
C ASP A 88 20.00 -15.32 6.13
N TRP A 89 20.13 -14.00 6.13
CA TRP A 89 21.10 -13.30 5.27
C TRP A 89 22.08 -12.49 6.13
N CYS A 90 23.36 -12.64 5.84
CA CYS A 90 24.41 -11.87 6.47
C CYS A 90 25.26 -11.15 5.41
N TYR A 91 25.81 -10.00 5.78
CA TYR A 91 26.89 -9.37 5.01
C TYR A 91 28.21 -9.48 5.76
N ILE A 92 29.26 -9.84 5.03
CA ILE A 92 30.64 -9.93 5.48
C ILE A 92 31.53 -9.01 4.66
N TYR A 93 32.62 -8.60 5.26
CA TYR A 93 33.61 -7.75 4.59
C TYR A 93 34.29 -8.50 3.43
N ASN A 94 34.48 -7.80 2.32
CA ASN A 94 35.19 -8.31 1.16
C ASN A 94 36.64 -7.79 1.17
N PHE A 95 37.59 -8.65 1.45
CA PHE A 95 39.02 -8.30 1.53
C PHE A 95 39.63 -8.02 0.16
N GLU A 96 39.02 -8.47 -0.96
CA GLU A 96 39.46 -8.21 -2.32
C GLU A 96 38.95 -6.84 -2.82
N ASN A 97 37.68 -6.56 -2.54
CA ASN A 97 37.03 -5.29 -2.88
C ASN A 97 36.20 -4.76 -1.70
N PRO A 98 36.75 -3.88 -0.86
CA PRO A 98 36.08 -3.35 0.33
C PRO A 98 34.73 -2.67 0.05
N ASN A 99 34.53 -2.16 -1.18
CA ASN A 99 33.30 -1.48 -1.57
C ASN A 99 32.17 -2.44 -1.95
N GLU A 100 32.44 -3.75 -2.04
CA GLU A 100 31.46 -4.78 -2.44
C GLU A 100 31.31 -5.85 -1.35
N PRO A 101 30.62 -5.55 -0.22
CA PRO A 101 30.33 -6.53 0.81
C PRO A 101 29.66 -7.79 0.24
N ILE A 102 30.06 -8.95 0.75
CA ILE A 102 29.59 -10.26 0.26
C ILE A 102 28.33 -10.68 1.01
N ALA A 103 27.28 -11.04 0.28
CA ALA A 103 26.06 -11.63 0.83
C ALA A 103 26.25 -13.11 1.09
N VAL A 104 25.90 -13.57 2.31
CA VAL A 104 25.99 -14.96 2.73
C VAL A 104 24.62 -15.46 3.14
N GLU A 105 24.19 -16.55 2.55
CA GLU A 105 22.97 -17.27 2.90
C GLU A 105 23.28 -18.35 3.91
N LEU A 106 22.46 -18.40 4.98
CA LEU A 106 22.56 -19.41 6.04
C LEU A 106 21.14 -19.91 6.41
N PRO A 107 20.98 -21.17 6.81
CA PRO A 107 19.72 -21.63 7.39
C PRO A 107 19.24 -20.73 8.53
N ALA A 108 17.91 -20.64 8.73
CA ALA A 108 17.31 -19.84 9.79
C ALA A 108 17.95 -20.10 11.16
N GLY A 109 18.30 -19.06 11.88
CA GLY A 109 18.98 -19.08 13.17
C GLY A 109 20.51 -19.19 13.09
N GLN A 110 21.06 -19.74 12.00
CA GLN A 110 22.51 -19.89 11.86
C GLN A 110 23.22 -18.55 11.54
N GLY A 111 22.52 -17.58 11.00
CA GLY A 111 23.06 -16.23 10.79
C GLY A 111 23.38 -15.54 12.10
N LYS A 112 22.49 -15.66 13.08
CA LYS A 112 22.70 -15.16 14.44
C LYS A 112 23.86 -15.89 15.13
N GLU A 113 23.89 -17.22 15.04
CA GLU A 113 25.00 -18.01 15.56
C GLU A 113 26.35 -17.66 14.92
N PHE A 114 26.37 -17.38 13.62
CA PHE A 114 27.59 -16.98 12.93
C PHE A 114 28.09 -15.62 13.37
N LYS A 115 27.21 -14.65 13.54
CA LYS A 115 27.54 -13.34 14.11
C LYS A 115 28.13 -13.47 15.52
N GLU A 116 27.44 -14.21 16.41
CA GLU A 116 27.90 -14.44 17.79
C GLU A 116 29.23 -15.18 17.83
N ALA A 117 29.43 -16.17 16.96
CA ALA A 117 30.69 -16.92 16.87
C ALA A 117 31.86 -16.04 16.40
N MET A 118 31.63 -15.12 15.45
CA MET A 118 32.65 -14.18 15.02
C MET A 118 32.95 -13.09 16.06
N ASP A 119 31.94 -12.59 16.78
CA ASP A 119 32.12 -11.67 17.90
C ASP A 119 32.89 -12.35 19.05
N GLY A 120 32.63 -13.63 19.31
CA GLY A 120 33.40 -14.44 20.25
C GLY A 120 34.84 -14.64 19.79
N PHE A 121 35.05 -15.01 18.51
CA PHE A 121 36.37 -15.15 17.90
C PHE A 121 37.23 -13.90 18.10
N ILE A 122 36.67 -12.72 17.81
CA ILE A 122 37.39 -11.42 17.95
C ILE A 122 37.86 -11.22 19.41
N LYS A 123 37.03 -11.55 20.38
CA LYS A 123 37.36 -11.42 21.82
C LYS A 123 38.42 -12.41 22.25
N GLU A 124 38.27 -13.68 21.89
CA GLU A 124 39.16 -14.76 22.26
C GLU A 124 40.53 -14.60 21.60
N ILE A 125 40.58 -14.35 20.29
CA ILE A 125 41.85 -14.18 19.56
C ILE A 125 42.66 -13.02 20.10
N ARG A 126 42.01 -11.90 20.46
CA ARG A 126 42.70 -10.75 21.09
C ARG A 126 43.33 -11.16 22.42
N LYS A 127 42.57 -11.85 23.28
CA LYS A 127 43.02 -12.32 24.56
C LYS A 127 44.20 -13.31 24.43
N ASP A 128 44.07 -14.25 23.50
CA ASP A 128 45.08 -15.32 23.31
C ASP A 128 46.37 -14.77 22.67
N ILE A 129 46.26 -13.87 21.71
CA ILE A 129 47.43 -13.18 21.16
C ILE A 129 48.12 -12.37 22.25
N GLN A 130 47.39 -11.56 23.03
CA GLN A 130 48.01 -10.81 24.16
C GLN A 130 48.69 -11.72 25.16
N LYS A 131 48.08 -12.84 25.53
CA LYS A 131 48.67 -13.84 26.46
C LYS A 131 49.93 -14.47 25.87
N THR A 132 49.91 -14.83 24.59
CA THR A 132 51.04 -15.47 23.90
C THR A 132 52.21 -14.52 23.74
N PHE A 133 51.97 -13.25 23.45
CA PHE A 133 53.01 -12.26 23.23
C PHE A 133 53.53 -11.58 24.53
N ASN A 134 52.80 -11.67 25.63
CA ASN A 134 53.23 -11.19 26.94
C ASN A 134 53.83 -12.33 27.80
N ASN A 135 54.18 -13.49 27.22
CA ASN A 135 54.85 -14.59 27.96
C ASN A 135 56.36 -14.38 28.00
N ASP A 136 56.99 -14.74 29.15
CA ASP A 136 58.42 -14.65 29.34
C ASP A 136 59.25 -15.39 28.27
N ASP A 137 58.75 -16.52 27.76
CA ASP A 137 59.39 -17.26 26.69
C ASP A 137 59.43 -16.51 25.37
N PHE A 138 58.36 -15.74 25.07
CA PHE A 138 58.31 -14.89 23.89
C PHE A 138 59.37 -13.77 23.97
N GLU A 139 59.48 -13.06 25.10
CA GLU A 139 60.44 -11.97 25.25
C GLU A 139 61.87 -12.52 25.25
N LYS A 140 62.15 -13.74 25.78
CA LYS A 140 63.46 -14.38 25.68
C LYS A 140 63.86 -14.67 24.24
N GLU A 141 62.99 -15.28 23.43
CA GLU A 141 63.29 -15.61 22.04
C GLU A 141 63.46 -14.35 21.19
N LYS A 142 62.66 -13.32 21.41
CA LYS A 142 62.84 -12.03 20.76
C LYS A 142 64.15 -11.36 21.12
N ALA A 143 64.58 -11.48 22.40
CA ALA A 143 65.88 -10.97 22.86
C ALA A 143 67.03 -11.73 22.20
N LEU A 144 66.91 -13.07 22.07
CA LEU A 144 67.91 -13.88 21.36
C LEU A 144 68.05 -13.49 19.88
N ILE A 145 66.94 -13.29 19.15
CA ILE A 145 67.00 -12.82 17.78
C ILE A 145 67.67 -11.43 17.71
N LYS A 146 67.28 -10.52 18.57
CA LYS A 146 67.93 -9.20 18.59
C LYS A 146 69.43 -9.29 18.93
N GLN A 147 69.82 -10.11 19.88
CA GLN A 147 71.23 -10.32 20.25
C GLN A 147 72.05 -10.83 19.05
N GLU A 148 71.52 -11.83 18.28
CA GLU A 148 72.15 -12.34 17.05
C GLU A 148 72.49 -11.22 16.04
N PHE A 149 71.57 -10.28 15.87
CA PHE A 149 71.74 -9.17 14.95
C PHE A 149 72.61 -8.07 15.55
N GLU A 150 72.58 -7.76 16.87
CA GLU A 150 73.46 -6.85 17.51
C GLU A 150 74.94 -7.34 17.50
N GLU A 151 75.16 -8.66 17.63
CA GLU A 151 76.51 -9.22 17.46
C GLU A 151 77.04 -9.03 16.06
N LYS A 152 76.17 -9.20 14.99
CA LYS A 152 76.52 -8.94 13.62
C LYS A 152 76.83 -7.43 13.39
N ARG A 153 76.04 -6.56 13.97
CA ARG A 153 76.21 -5.11 13.91
C ARG A 153 77.51 -4.66 14.57
N SER A 154 77.80 -5.20 15.76
CA SER A 154 79.05 -4.97 16.51
C SER A 154 80.25 -5.46 15.69
N ALA A 155 80.25 -6.64 15.15
CA ALA A 155 81.30 -7.20 14.35
C ALA A 155 81.61 -6.29 13.12
N LEU A 156 80.54 -5.76 12.49
CA LEU A 156 80.66 -4.85 11.35
C LEU A 156 81.25 -3.49 11.77
N LEU A 157 80.88 -2.97 12.92
CA LEU A 157 81.46 -1.71 13.47
C LEU A 157 82.90 -1.92 13.86
N ASP A 158 83.27 -3.03 14.48
CA ASP A 158 84.64 -3.40 14.82
C ASP A 158 85.52 -3.48 13.59
N LYS A 159 84.99 -4.11 12.51
CA LYS A 159 85.69 -4.17 11.22
C LYS A 159 85.87 -2.82 10.60
N LEU A 160 84.82 -1.95 10.61
CA LEU A 160 84.93 -0.57 10.14
C LEU A 160 85.91 0.21 10.89
N ASN A 161 85.96 0.06 12.25
CA ASN A 161 86.89 0.78 13.11
C ASN A 161 88.33 0.31 12.86
N LYS A 162 88.57 -0.98 12.63
CA LYS A 162 89.90 -1.48 12.26
C LYS A 162 90.35 -0.94 10.87
N GLU A 163 89.47 -0.81 9.92
CA GLU A 163 89.80 -0.23 8.63
C GLU A 163 90.03 1.28 8.71
N ALA A 164 89.22 2.00 9.47
CA ALA A 164 89.38 3.47 9.72
C ALA A 164 90.73 3.78 10.48
N SER A 165 91.15 2.92 11.39
CA SER A 165 92.41 3.04 12.13
C SER A 165 93.68 2.99 11.23
N LYS A 166 93.60 2.35 10.05
CA LYS A 166 94.66 2.35 9.05
C LYS A 166 94.86 3.71 8.43
N TYR A 167 93.91 4.60 8.53
CA TYR A 167 93.91 5.99 7.99
C TYR A 167 93.99 7.03 9.11
N ASP A 168 94.27 6.61 10.34
CA ASP A 168 94.36 7.44 11.55
C ASP A 168 93.01 8.07 11.94
N PHE A 169 91.90 7.27 11.80
CA PHE A 169 90.53 7.62 12.25
C PHE A 169 90.04 6.59 13.23
N GLN A 170 89.31 7.06 14.22
CA GLN A 170 88.46 6.20 15.09
C GLN A 170 87.01 6.46 14.75
N VAL A 171 86.21 5.37 14.59
CA VAL A 171 84.82 5.44 14.33
C VAL A 171 84.01 5.17 15.59
N LYS A 172 83.05 6.04 15.91
CA LYS A 172 82.10 5.87 17.02
C LYS A 172 80.71 5.87 16.53
N ALA A 173 79.92 4.89 16.97
CA ALA A 173 78.47 4.83 16.75
C ALA A 173 77.74 5.60 17.86
N ALA A 174 76.83 6.53 17.50
CA ALA A 174 75.98 7.25 18.41
C ALA A 174 74.52 7.06 17.97
N GLN A 175 73.55 7.47 18.79
CA GLN A 175 72.11 7.32 18.46
C GLN A 175 71.67 7.95 17.12
N ASN A 176 72.44 9.01 16.71
CA ASN A 176 72.06 9.77 15.49
C ASN A 176 72.93 9.45 14.28
N GLY A 177 73.82 8.41 14.37
CA GLY A 177 74.69 8.04 13.23
C GLY A 177 76.07 7.50 13.62
N ILE A 178 76.86 7.30 12.59
CA ILE A 178 78.26 6.88 12.75
C ILE A 178 79.16 8.11 12.54
N TYR A 179 80.04 8.47 13.52
CA TYR A 179 80.91 9.60 13.45
C TYR A 179 82.35 9.10 13.40
N MET A 180 83.14 9.74 12.60
CA MET A 180 84.59 9.53 12.55
C MET A 180 85.31 10.63 13.30
N MET A 181 86.31 10.27 14.07
CA MET A 181 87.18 11.18 14.84
C MET A 181 88.62 10.95 14.36
N PRO A 182 89.38 11.97 14.01
CA PRO A 182 90.80 11.83 13.70
C PRO A 182 91.62 11.44 14.94
N VAL A 183 92.61 10.60 14.71
CA VAL A 183 93.50 10.13 15.78
C VAL A 183 94.87 10.77 15.51
N VAL A 184 95.32 11.69 16.42
CA VAL A 184 96.61 12.40 16.37
C VAL A 184 97.40 11.94 17.58
N ASP A 185 98.67 11.57 17.41
CA ASP A 185 99.49 10.99 18.41
C ASP A 185 98.88 9.91 19.34
N GLY A 186 98.09 8.99 18.68
CA GLY A 186 97.43 7.89 19.34
C GLY A 186 96.25 8.27 20.19
N LYS A 187 95.75 9.51 20.17
CA LYS A 187 94.54 9.93 20.81
C LYS A 187 93.46 10.43 19.79
N ALA A 188 92.26 10.01 19.94
CA ALA A 188 91.11 10.55 19.15
C ALA A 188 90.83 11.95 19.66
N ILE A 189 90.78 12.95 18.76
CA ILE A 189 90.54 14.33 19.06
C ILE A 189 89.19 14.79 18.56
N GLU A 190 88.57 15.76 19.29
CA GLU A 190 87.27 16.36 18.88
C GLU A 190 87.46 17.47 17.86
N GLU A 191 86.37 17.84 17.17
CA GLU A 191 86.41 18.85 16.08
C GLU A 191 87.00 20.16 16.50
N GLU A 192 86.81 20.63 17.75
CA GLU A 192 87.39 21.84 18.30
C GLU A 192 88.90 21.73 18.49
N GLU A 193 89.46 20.59 18.73
CA GLU A 193 90.92 20.34 18.87
C GLU A 193 91.50 20.12 17.46
N PHE A 194 90.86 19.54 16.57
CA PHE A 194 91.24 19.35 15.17
C PHE A 194 91.48 20.77 14.50
N ASP A 195 90.56 21.69 14.77
CA ASP A 195 90.58 23.05 14.23
C ASP A 195 91.81 23.86 14.66
N LYS A 196 92.50 23.45 15.68
CA LYS A 196 93.72 24.06 16.17
C LYS A 196 95.01 23.53 15.54
N LEU A 197 94.94 22.53 14.65
CA LEU A 197 96.07 21.92 13.94
C LEU A 197 96.55 22.79 12.76
N SER A 198 97.85 22.64 12.32
CA SER A 198 98.31 23.32 11.10
C SER A 198 97.62 22.97 9.86
N ASP A 199 97.48 23.88 8.91
CA ASP A 199 96.74 23.69 7.64
C ASP A 199 97.29 22.51 6.82
N GLU A 200 98.56 22.20 6.92
CA GLU A 200 99.20 21.08 6.26
C GLU A 200 98.64 19.68 6.81
N ILE A 201 98.54 19.62 8.13
CA ILE A 201 97.97 18.43 8.79
C ILE A 201 96.48 18.24 8.44
N LYS A 202 95.75 19.36 8.48
CA LYS A 202 94.35 19.35 8.14
C LYS A 202 94.08 18.79 6.71
N GLN A 203 94.85 19.27 5.70
CA GLN A 203 94.74 18.81 4.33
C GLN A 203 95.06 17.30 4.19
N GLN A 204 96.04 16.76 4.94
CA GLN A 204 96.28 15.34 4.96
C GLN A 204 95.14 14.49 5.54
N TYR A 205 94.56 14.96 6.62
CA TYR A 205 93.36 14.27 7.20
C TYR A 205 92.14 14.43 6.34
N GLU A 206 91.95 15.57 5.66
CA GLU A 206 90.81 15.72 4.74
C GLU A 206 90.85 14.72 3.53
N ALA A 207 92.15 14.59 2.94
CA ALA A 207 92.32 13.60 1.87
C ALA A 207 92.06 12.16 2.31
N LYS A 208 92.52 11.81 3.54
CA LYS A 208 92.23 10.48 4.11
C LYS A 208 90.73 10.28 4.54
N SER A 209 90.07 11.37 4.94
CA SER A 209 88.70 11.32 5.38
C SER A 209 87.74 10.86 4.30
N VAL A 210 87.92 11.22 3.04
CA VAL A 210 87.09 10.81 1.86
C VAL A 210 87.09 9.33 1.71
N LEU A 211 88.19 8.61 1.89
CA LEU A 211 88.31 7.16 1.81
C LEU A 211 87.58 6.50 2.99
N VAL A 212 87.65 7.05 4.17
CA VAL A 212 86.90 6.52 5.34
C VAL A 212 85.46 6.84 5.26
N GLN A 213 85.03 7.97 4.69
CA GLN A 213 83.61 8.28 4.44
C GLN A 213 82.95 7.31 3.56
N GLU A 214 83.58 6.89 2.43
CA GLU A 214 83.03 5.88 1.54
C GLU A 214 82.82 4.53 2.26
N GLN A 215 83.75 4.15 3.12
CA GLN A 215 83.59 2.92 3.94
C GLN A 215 82.50 3.04 4.97
N ILE A 216 82.38 4.22 5.61
CA ILE A 216 81.30 4.53 6.55
C ILE A 216 79.91 4.42 5.82
N MET A 217 79.77 5.02 4.64
CA MET A 217 78.51 4.96 3.85
C MET A 217 78.14 3.50 3.50
N THR A 218 79.13 2.71 3.10
CA THR A 218 78.93 1.27 2.85
C THR A 218 78.51 0.52 4.10
N ALA A 219 79.13 0.78 5.25
CA ALA A 219 78.79 0.18 6.54
C ALA A 219 77.40 0.60 7.00
N ILE A 220 77.00 1.87 6.86
CA ILE A 220 75.63 2.35 7.15
C ILE A 220 74.62 1.58 6.33
N SER A 221 74.86 1.36 5.02
CA SER A 221 74.00 0.59 4.17
C SER A 221 73.87 -0.87 4.63
N GLN A 222 74.97 -1.47 5.09
CA GLN A 222 74.99 -2.83 5.59
C GLN A 222 74.27 -2.92 6.98
N ILE A 223 74.50 -1.94 7.85
CA ILE A 223 73.76 -1.87 9.12
C ILE A 223 72.25 -1.77 8.91
N LYS A 224 71.81 -0.87 8.02
CA LYS A 224 70.40 -0.77 7.64
C LYS A 224 69.82 -2.08 7.11
N GLU A 225 70.58 -2.81 6.32
CA GLU A 225 70.16 -4.09 5.83
C GLU A 225 70.09 -5.18 6.91
N ILE A 226 71.05 -5.15 7.89
CA ILE A 226 70.99 -6.01 9.10
C ILE A 226 69.78 -5.71 9.94
N GLU A 227 69.47 -4.39 10.18
CA GLU A 227 68.25 -3.97 10.91
C GLU A 227 67.02 -4.44 10.20
N ARG A 228 66.94 -4.24 8.89
CA ARG A 228 65.80 -4.73 8.06
C ARG A 228 65.63 -6.23 8.13
N GLN A 229 66.73 -7.01 8.12
CA GLN A 229 66.68 -8.49 8.27
C GLN A 229 66.26 -8.91 9.65
N SER A 230 66.67 -8.21 10.71
CA SER A 230 66.23 -8.42 12.09
C SER A 230 64.70 -8.22 12.21
N ASP A 231 64.25 -7.07 11.76
CA ASP A 231 62.78 -6.75 11.80
C ASP A 231 61.96 -7.76 11.00
N LYS A 232 62.47 -8.15 9.84
CA LYS A 232 61.83 -9.19 9.01
C LYS A 232 61.79 -10.56 9.75
N LYS A 233 62.90 -10.98 10.37
CA LYS A 233 62.96 -12.27 11.08
C LYS A 233 62.06 -12.26 12.30
N ILE A 234 62.00 -11.15 13.04
CA ILE A 234 61.10 -10.98 14.18
C ILE A 234 59.65 -11.03 13.72
N SER A 235 59.27 -10.31 12.64
CA SER A 235 57.93 -10.30 12.09
C SER A 235 57.48 -11.70 11.56
N GLU A 236 58.37 -12.41 10.86
CA GLU A 236 58.07 -13.78 10.40
C GLU A 236 57.89 -14.74 11.58
N TRP A 237 58.70 -14.65 12.61
CA TRP A 237 58.58 -15.42 13.82
C TRP A 237 57.30 -15.07 14.60
N GLN A 238 57.00 -13.81 14.77
CA GLN A 238 55.73 -13.36 15.37
C GLN A 238 54.53 -13.91 14.62
N SER A 239 54.53 -13.88 13.27
CA SER A 239 53.51 -14.42 12.42
C SER A 239 53.34 -15.94 12.61
N ASN A 240 54.45 -16.68 12.74
CA ASN A 240 54.45 -18.14 12.97
C ASN A 240 53.84 -18.50 14.32
N VAL A 241 54.18 -17.74 15.38
CA VAL A 241 53.60 -17.93 16.72
C VAL A 241 52.12 -17.61 16.74
N ALA A 242 51.72 -16.46 16.13
CA ALA A 242 50.32 -16.10 16.00
C ALA A 242 49.52 -17.09 15.13
N LEU A 243 50.16 -17.69 14.12
CA LEU A 243 49.53 -18.66 13.22
C LEU A 243 49.00 -19.89 13.97
N LEU A 244 49.71 -20.39 14.97
CA LEU A 244 49.29 -21.52 15.80
C LEU A 244 48.01 -21.16 16.55
N THR A 245 48.01 -20.02 17.23
CA THR A 245 46.86 -19.52 17.99
C THR A 245 45.65 -19.26 17.09
N VAL A 246 45.83 -18.56 15.96
CA VAL A 246 44.76 -18.23 15.02
C VAL A 246 44.19 -19.49 14.37
N ASN A 247 45.04 -20.47 14.03
CA ASN A 247 44.60 -21.71 13.40
C ASN A 247 43.60 -22.50 14.23
N VAL A 248 43.75 -22.57 15.56
CA VAL A 248 42.83 -23.29 16.44
C VAL A 248 41.42 -22.74 16.30
N HIS A 249 41.27 -21.45 16.45
CA HIS A 249 39.98 -20.76 16.36
C HIS A 249 39.38 -20.82 14.95
N ILE A 250 40.17 -20.54 13.92
CA ILE A 250 39.70 -20.55 12.52
C ILE A 250 39.29 -21.95 12.06
N ASN A 251 40.04 -23.00 12.44
CA ASN A 251 39.71 -24.37 12.09
C ASN A 251 38.42 -24.82 12.77
N TYR A 252 38.19 -24.41 14.03
CA TYR A 252 36.92 -24.63 14.70
C TYR A 252 35.75 -24.02 13.94
N LEU A 253 35.81 -22.73 13.55
CA LEU A 253 34.79 -22.06 12.76
C LEU A 253 34.59 -22.71 11.41
N LYS A 254 35.68 -23.08 10.70
CA LYS A 254 35.59 -23.79 9.42
C LYS A 254 34.92 -25.16 9.56
N SER A 255 35.13 -25.89 10.63
CA SER A 255 34.48 -27.16 10.85
C SER A 255 32.96 -26.98 10.99
N LYS A 256 32.51 -25.92 11.71
CA LYS A 256 31.11 -25.58 11.91
C LYS A 256 30.43 -25.17 10.59
N TYR A 257 31.10 -24.39 9.75
CA TYR A 257 30.56 -23.87 8.49
C TYR A 257 31.13 -24.52 7.22
N LYS A 258 31.57 -25.79 7.31
CA LYS A 258 32.27 -26.53 6.25
C LYS A 258 31.57 -26.49 4.88
N ARG A 259 30.23 -26.47 4.84
CA ARG A 259 29.45 -26.49 3.59
C ARG A 259 29.36 -25.13 2.88
N ASN A 260 29.64 -24.02 3.57
CA ASN A 260 29.50 -22.68 3.02
C ASN A 260 30.87 -22.18 2.48
N LYS A 261 31.01 -22.16 1.17
CA LYS A 261 32.27 -21.74 0.49
C LYS A 261 32.63 -20.28 0.80
N LYS A 262 31.62 -19.37 0.78
CA LYS A 262 31.86 -17.93 1.04
C LYS A 262 32.40 -17.68 2.45
N ILE A 263 31.84 -18.34 3.46
CA ILE A 263 32.36 -18.27 4.82
C ILE A 263 33.77 -18.84 4.92
N ASN A 264 34.05 -19.96 4.27
CA ASN A 264 35.40 -20.54 4.33
C ASN A 264 36.45 -19.64 3.67
N THR A 265 36.14 -19.01 2.56
CA THR A 265 37.02 -18.00 1.92
C THR A 265 37.20 -16.80 2.84
N PHE A 266 36.11 -16.26 3.41
CA PHE A 266 36.19 -15.16 4.38
C PHE A 266 37.07 -15.48 5.58
N LEU A 267 36.91 -16.65 6.21
CA LEU A 267 37.73 -17.10 7.34
C LEU A 267 39.21 -17.27 6.96
N ASN A 268 39.53 -17.68 5.72
CA ASN A 268 40.90 -17.68 5.21
C ASN A 268 41.47 -16.26 5.12
N ASN A 269 40.70 -15.32 4.61
CA ASN A 269 41.12 -13.95 4.48
C ASN A 269 41.27 -13.28 5.84
N VAL A 270 40.34 -13.51 6.77
CA VAL A 270 40.45 -13.09 8.17
C VAL A 270 41.75 -13.61 8.82
N LYS A 271 42.06 -14.90 8.63
CA LYS A 271 43.31 -15.48 9.12
C LYS A 271 44.53 -14.74 8.58
N GLN A 272 44.58 -14.49 7.28
CA GLN A 272 45.71 -13.79 6.66
C GLN A 272 45.81 -12.33 7.14
N ASP A 273 44.69 -11.65 7.32
CA ASP A 273 44.66 -10.26 7.76
C ASP A 273 45.06 -10.12 9.23
N VAL A 274 44.59 -11.03 10.10
CA VAL A 274 45.05 -11.07 11.53
C VAL A 274 46.56 -11.24 11.60
N LEU A 275 47.17 -12.14 10.79
CA LEU A 275 48.60 -12.39 10.80
C LEU A 275 49.42 -11.19 10.29
N LYS A 276 48.87 -10.36 9.40
CA LYS A 276 49.49 -9.14 8.91
C LYS A 276 49.38 -7.99 9.93
N ASN A 277 48.35 -7.97 10.74
CA ASN A 277 47.97 -6.85 11.61
C ASN A 277 48.09 -7.22 13.10
N ILE A 278 49.02 -8.10 13.48
CA ILE A 278 49.28 -8.52 14.89
C ILE A 278 49.41 -7.36 15.86
N PRO A 279 50.12 -6.25 15.55
CA PRO A 279 50.24 -5.10 16.43
C PRO A 279 48.90 -4.55 16.93
N THR A 280 47.89 -4.56 16.09
CA THR A 280 46.54 -4.07 16.40
C THR A 280 45.87 -4.86 17.53
N PHE A 281 46.21 -6.12 17.67
CA PHE A 281 45.69 -7.01 18.74
C PHE A 281 46.43 -6.88 20.05
N LEU A 282 47.68 -6.38 20.02
CA LEU A 282 48.52 -6.14 21.18
C LEU A 282 48.24 -4.82 21.89
N GLU A 283 47.68 -3.81 21.17
CA GLU A 283 47.29 -2.55 21.75
C GLU A 283 46.13 -2.69 22.73
N ASP A 284 46.31 -2.12 23.94
CA ASP A 284 45.22 -2.10 24.93
C ASP A 284 44.18 -1.03 24.50
N PRO A 285 42.94 -1.44 24.21
CA PRO A 285 41.89 -0.51 23.79
C PRO A 285 41.56 0.57 24.85
N ASN A 286 42.01 0.36 26.13
CA ASN A 286 41.78 1.26 27.25
C ASN A 286 42.96 2.20 27.52
N LYS A 287 44.12 1.99 26.93
CA LYS A 287 45.25 2.91 27.08
C LYS A 287 45.01 4.15 26.20
N GLN A 288 44.57 5.21 26.83
CA GLN A 288 44.51 6.54 26.23
C GLN A 288 45.96 7.07 26.03
N THR A 289 46.36 7.29 24.79
CA THR A 289 47.50 8.18 24.49
C THR A 289 47.05 9.60 24.80
N PRO A 290 47.86 10.39 25.57
CA PRO A 290 47.48 11.70 26.11
C PRO A 290 47.37 12.84 25.11
N GLN A 291 47.48 12.59 23.83
CA GLN A 291 47.49 13.63 22.78
C GLN A 291 46.30 13.45 21.84
N ASN A 292 45.13 13.86 22.23
CA ASN A 292 43.99 14.35 21.50
C ASN A 292 42.72 13.97 22.28
N GLN A 293 42.07 14.95 22.90
CA GLN A 293 40.75 14.77 23.48
C GLN A 293 39.76 14.35 22.35
N PRO A 294 39.28 13.10 22.31
CA PRO A 294 38.31 12.75 21.30
C PRO A 294 36.96 13.40 21.67
N ASN A 295 36.34 14.00 20.71
CA ASN A 295 34.93 14.41 20.81
C ASN A 295 34.14 13.22 21.31
N PRO A 296 33.36 13.29 22.42
CA PRO A 296 32.66 12.17 23.00
C PRO A 296 31.61 11.51 22.06
N ASN A 297 31.30 12.16 20.93
CA ASN A 297 30.37 11.68 19.91
C ASN A 297 31.02 10.89 18.77
N LEU A 298 32.33 10.65 18.80
CA LEU A 298 33.02 9.88 17.77
C LEU A 298 33.24 8.45 18.25
N ARG A 299 32.61 7.48 17.57
CA ARG A 299 32.94 6.06 17.74
C ARG A 299 34.42 5.85 17.36
N LYS A 300 35.21 5.31 18.28
CA LYS A 300 36.57 4.84 17.98
C LYS A 300 36.46 3.84 16.82
N THR A 301 37.25 4.02 15.77
CA THR A 301 37.33 3.04 14.68
C THR A 301 37.71 1.68 15.28
N ASP A 302 36.80 0.71 15.26
CA ASP A 302 37.08 -0.64 15.74
C ASP A 302 38.06 -1.31 14.75
N PRO A 303 39.30 -1.61 15.18
CA PRO A 303 40.28 -2.19 14.27
C PRO A 303 39.88 -3.63 13.80
N CYS A 304 38.93 -4.25 14.48
CA CYS A 304 38.39 -5.56 14.11
C CYS A 304 37.08 -5.47 13.33
N LEU A 305 36.70 -4.28 12.84
CA LEU A 305 35.46 -4.05 12.11
C LEU A 305 35.31 -4.99 10.90
N ASN A 306 36.41 -5.24 10.17
CA ASN A 306 36.44 -6.10 8.99
C ASN A 306 36.12 -7.58 9.28
N TYR A 307 36.19 -8.00 10.55
CA TYR A 307 35.87 -9.38 10.94
C TYR A 307 34.45 -9.52 11.47
N ARG A 308 33.73 -8.41 11.70
CA ARG A 308 32.34 -8.43 12.16
C ARG A 308 31.41 -8.90 11.06
N VAL A 309 30.33 -9.56 11.47
CA VAL A 309 29.26 -10.01 10.59
C VAL A 309 28.03 -9.15 10.79
N ASN A 310 27.51 -8.59 9.73
CA ASN A 310 26.21 -7.93 9.73
C ASN A 310 25.10 -8.97 9.52
N LEU A 311 24.31 -9.24 10.55
CA LEU A 311 23.09 -10.03 10.45
C LEU A 311 22.02 -9.13 9.81
N PHE A 312 21.85 -9.28 8.50
CA PHE A 312 21.03 -8.41 7.68
C PHE A 312 19.54 -8.79 7.69
N VAL A 313 19.25 -10.08 7.62
CA VAL A 313 17.89 -10.63 7.78
C VAL A 313 17.98 -11.79 8.79
N ASP A 314 17.23 -11.65 9.88
CA ASP A 314 17.12 -12.64 10.95
C ASP A 314 15.74 -13.32 10.91
N ASN A 315 15.72 -14.62 10.64
CA ASN A 315 14.51 -15.43 10.61
C ASN A 315 14.46 -16.42 11.78
N SER A 316 15.33 -16.29 12.80
CA SER A 316 15.45 -17.24 13.93
C SER A 316 14.18 -17.41 14.75
N ASN A 317 13.35 -16.37 14.83
CA ASN A 317 12.13 -16.34 15.65
C ASN A 317 10.84 -16.55 14.81
N ARG A 318 10.93 -17.11 13.61
CA ARG A 318 9.79 -17.33 12.73
C ARG A 318 9.36 -18.79 12.73
N ASP A 319 8.06 -19.03 12.70
CA ASP A 319 7.46 -20.37 12.64
C ASP A 319 7.13 -20.81 11.20
N GLY A 320 7.38 -19.95 10.19
CA GLY A 320 7.07 -20.22 8.79
C GLY A 320 7.55 -19.10 7.86
N ALA A 321 7.00 -19.04 6.66
CA ALA A 321 7.31 -17.98 5.71
C ALA A 321 6.86 -16.60 6.22
N PRO A 322 7.61 -15.52 5.96
CA PRO A 322 7.23 -14.17 6.36
C PRO A 322 5.99 -13.68 5.61
N VAL A 323 5.10 -13.01 6.32
CA VAL A 323 3.99 -12.21 5.76
C VAL A 323 4.19 -10.78 6.25
N ILE A 324 4.65 -9.92 5.37
CA ILE A 324 5.00 -8.54 5.71
C ILE A 324 3.95 -7.58 5.13
N MET A 325 3.49 -6.67 5.96
CA MET A 325 2.65 -5.54 5.60
C MET A 325 3.04 -4.37 6.48
N ASP A 326 3.29 -3.21 5.88
CA ASP A 326 3.64 -1.99 6.57
C ASP A 326 2.92 -0.81 5.91
N SER A 327 2.80 0.30 6.60
CA SER A 327 2.20 1.55 6.11
C SER A 327 3.24 2.58 5.63
N ASN A 328 4.52 2.37 5.94
CA ASN A 328 5.59 3.28 5.55
C ASN A 328 6.20 2.87 4.20
N TYR A 329 5.77 3.52 3.14
CA TYR A 329 6.21 3.27 1.76
C TYR A 329 7.37 4.20 1.33
N SER A 330 8.32 4.49 2.22
CA SER A 330 9.56 5.14 1.82
C SER A 330 10.49 4.15 1.11
N TYR A 331 11.30 4.65 0.17
CA TYR A 331 12.25 3.80 -0.57
C TYR A 331 13.18 3.03 0.36
N GLN A 332 13.71 3.71 1.37
CA GLN A 332 14.62 3.13 2.35
C GLN A 332 13.97 2.02 3.18
N ASN A 333 12.70 2.22 3.57
CA ASN A 333 11.97 1.20 4.33
C ASN A 333 11.64 -0.04 3.47
N ILE A 334 11.32 0.14 2.19
CA ILE A 334 10.98 -0.99 1.30
C ILE A 334 12.22 -1.77 0.86
N PHE A 335 13.27 -1.06 0.39
CA PHE A 335 14.43 -1.68 -0.28
C PHE A 335 15.69 -1.73 0.57
N GLY A 336 15.62 -1.26 1.82
CA GLY A 336 16.77 -1.15 2.70
C GLY A 336 17.58 0.11 2.49
N THR A 337 18.54 0.31 3.37
CA THR A 337 19.35 1.53 3.37
C THR A 337 20.77 1.25 3.80
N LEU A 338 21.67 2.11 3.38
CA LEU A 338 23.03 2.22 3.85
C LEU A 338 23.11 3.42 4.79
N GLU A 339 23.42 3.18 6.07
CA GLU A 339 23.59 4.24 7.05
C GLU A 339 25.00 4.86 6.94
N TYR A 340 25.11 6.11 7.31
CA TYR A 340 26.40 6.85 7.29
C TYR A 340 26.67 7.48 8.65
N GLU A 341 27.91 7.44 9.07
CA GLU A 341 28.40 8.23 10.21
C GLU A 341 29.16 9.46 9.72
N ASN A 342 28.95 10.59 10.37
CA ASN A 342 29.72 11.80 10.09
C ASN A 342 31.04 11.77 10.87
N TYR A 343 32.15 11.67 10.15
CA TYR A 343 33.49 11.66 10.69
C TYR A 343 34.24 12.90 10.21
N TYR A 344 34.37 13.94 11.07
CA TYR A 344 35.03 15.23 10.75
C TYR A 344 34.52 15.89 9.46
N GLY A 345 33.22 15.85 9.20
CA GLY A 345 32.60 16.40 7.99
C GLY A 345 32.60 15.46 6.77
N ALA A 346 33.30 14.33 6.85
CA ALA A 346 33.21 13.26 5.83
C ALA A 346 32.20 12.18 6.25
N LEU A 347 31.37 11.77 5.33
CA LEU A 347 30.45 10.66 5.54
C LEU A 347 31.18 9.32 5.35
N LYS A 348 31.20 8.49 6.38
CA LYS A 348 31.81 7.16 6.37
C LYS A 348 30.75 6.09 6.54
N THR A 349 30.91 5.00 5.83
CA THR A 349 30.03 3.82 5.94
C THR A 349 30.83 2.54 5.85
N ASP A 350 30.26 1.44 6.32
CA ASP A 350 30.85 0.12 6.24
C ASP A 350 29.76 -0.97 6.09
N HIS A 351 30.18 -2.22 5.90
CA HIS A 351 29.26 -3.36 5.69
C HIS A 351 28.35 -3.64 6.89
N THR A 352 28.66 -3.17 8.11
CA THR A 352 27.81 -3.35 9.29
C THR A 352 26.68 -2.33 9.36
N MET A 353 26.73 -1.28 8.52
CA MET A 353 25.75 -0.20 8.44
C MET A 353 24.63 -0.46 7.42
N LEU A 354 24.66 -1.62 6.75
CA LEU A 354 23.58 -2.06 5.89
C LEU A 354 22.36 -2.47 6.71
N LYS A 355 21.19 -1.93 6.38
CA LYS A 355 19.90 -2.27 7.02
C LYS A 355 18.93 -2.84 6.01
N SER A 356 18.28 -3.94 6.39
CA SER A 356 17.29 -4.60 5.54
C SER A 356 16.00 -3.80 5.45
N GLY A 357 15.40 -3.76 4.27
CA GLY A 357 14.05 -3.24 4.07
C GLY A 357 13.00 -4.37 4.08
N LEU A 358 11.74 -3.95 3.89
CA LEU A 358 10.59 -4.87 3.91
C LEU A 358 10.70 -5.99 2.86
N MET A 359 11.25 -5.68 1.67
CA MET A 359 11.42 -6.67 0.60
C MET A 359 12.41 -7.78 0.98
N GLN A 360 13.52 -7.42 1.66
CA GLN A 360 14.49 -8.40 2.13
C GLN A 360 13.92 -9.22 3.29
N GLN A 361 13.21 -8.59 4.21
CA GLN A 361 12.56 -9.26 5.35
C GLN A 361 11.43 -10.19 4.92
N ALA A 362 10.75 -9.88 3.79
CA ALA A 362 9.69 -10.70 3.22
C ALA A 362 10.21 -11.83 2.31
N ASN A 363 11.52 -11.85 2.02
CA ASN A 363 12.09 -12.79 1.06
C ASN A 363 11.89 -14.24 1.51
N GLY A 364 11.46 -15.10 0.62
CA GLY A 364 10.99 -16.46 0.91
C GLY A 364 9.51 -16.55 1.31
N GLY A 365 8.78 -15.42 1.33
CA GLY A 365 7.37 -15.36 1.74
C GLY A 365 6.51 -14.41 0.92
N TYR A 366 5.82 -13.50 1.62
CA TYR A 366 4.77 -12.65 1.07
C TYR A 366 4.92 -11.21 1.53
N ILE A 367 4.68 -10.27 0.62
CA ILE A 367 4.55 -8.85 0.96
C ILE A 367 3.24 -8.30 0.40
N ILE A 368 2.56 -7.50 1.21
CA ILE A 368 1.29 -6.86 0.88
C ILE A 368 1.51 -5.35 0.81
N PHE A 369 1.15 -4.75 -0.31
CA PHE A 369 1.17 -3.30 -0.49
C PHE A 369 -0.22 -2.76 -0.80
N GLN A 370 -0.56 -1.61 -0.25
CA GLN A 370 -1.68 -0.81 -0.72
C GLN A 370 -1.26 -0.11 -2.02
N ALA A 371 -1.95 -0.41 -3.11
CA ALA A 371 -1.58 0.09 -4.45
C ALA A 371 -1.56 1.63 -4.51
N LYS A 372 -2.55 2.30 -3.89
CA LYS A 372 -2.63 3.76 -3.84
C LYS A 372 -1.38 4.37 -3.20
N ASP A 373 -0.96 3.84 -2.05
CA ASP A 373 0.16 4.40 -1.28
C ASP A 373 1.50 4.10 -1.94
N LEU A 374 1.67 2.90 -2.49
CA LEU A 374 2.86 2.54 -3.26
C LEU A 374 3.03 3.43 -4.51
N LEU A 375 1.95 3.68 -5.24
CA LEU A 375 1.96 4.50 -6.45
C LEU A 375 2.16 5.99 -6.16
N SER A 376 1.86 6.46 -4.95
CA SER A 376 2.15 7.84 -4.53
C SER A 376 3.66 8.13 -4.53
N ASN A 377 4.50 7.09 -4.44
CA ASN A 377 5.95 7.16 -4.57
C ASN A 377 6.42 6.41 -5.83
N ALA A 378 6.48 7.11 -6.95
CA ALA A 378 6.85 6.53 -8.25
C ALA A 378 8.20 5.79 -8.22
N ALA A 379 9.18 6.29 -7.45
CA ALA A 379 10.48 5.64 -7.32
C ALA A 379 10.37 4.24 -6.68
N CYS A 380 9.49 4.08 -5.69
CA CYS A 380 9.26 2.79 -5.05
C CYS A 380 8.60 1.80 -6.01
N TYR A 381 7.63 2.24 -6.81
CA TYR A 381 6.96 1.38 -7.78
C TYR A 381 7.92 0.94 -8.90
N GLU A 382 8.73 1.85 -9.45
CA GLU A 382 9.73 1.51 -10.47
C GLU A 382 10.79 0.55 -9.93
N ALA A 383 11.29 0.76 -8.71
CA ALA A 383 12.24 -0.13 -8.07
C ALA A 383 11.63 -1.52 -7.81
N LEU A 384 10.37 -1.60 -7.41
CA LEU A 384 9.64 -2.87 -7.26
C LEU A 384 9.58 -3.62 -8.59
N LYS A 385 9.20 -2.95 -9.68
CA LYS A 385 9.17 -3.57 -11.02
C LYS A 385 10.55 -4.07 -11.44
N LYS A 386 11.60 -3.26 -11.19
CA LYS A 386 12.99 -3.63 -11.47
C LYS A 386 13.39 -4.91 -10.70
N ALA A 387 13.14 -4.95 -9.38
CA ALA A 387 13.45 -6.11 -8.54
C ALA A 387 12.71 -7.37 -8.99
N LEU A 388 11.42 -7.28 -9.28
CA LEU A 388 10.60 -8.41 -9.76
C LEU A 388 11.04 -8.91 -11.15
N ARG A 389 11.56 -8.02 -12.01
CA ARG A 389 12.04 -8.36 -13.35
C ARG A 389 13.39 -9.03 -13.30
N ILE A 390 14.33 -8.53 -12.50
CA ILE A 390 15.70 -9.05 -12.38
C ILE A 390 15.74 -10.28 -11.46
N LYS A 391 14.80 -10.40 -10.50
CA LYS A 391 14.77 -11.37 -9.41
C LYS A 391 15.96 -11.23 -8.43
N GLU A 392 16.38 -10.01 -8.19
CA GLU A 392 17.44 -9.68 -7.25
C GLU A 392 17.06 -8.42 -6.44
N LEU A 393 17.54 -8.38 -5.20
CA LEU A 393 17.40 -7.24 -4.30
C LEU A 393 18.78 -6.64 -4.03
N GLY A 394 19.06 -5.50 -4.63
CA GLY A 394 20.24 -4.67 -4.32
C GLY A 394 19.85 -3.49 -3.45
N ILE A 395 20.79 -3.00 -2.65
CA ILE A 395 20.63 -1.74 -1.92
C ILE A 395 21.23 -0.63 -2.79
N GLU A 396 20.40 0.29 -3.26
CA GLU A 396 20.82 1.45 -4.04
C GLU A 396 20.73 2.71 -3.18
N ASN A 397 21.74 3.55 -3.23
CA ASN A 397 21.71 4.83 -2.53
C ASN A 397 20.98 5.87 -3.40
N VAL A 398 19.73 6.19 -3.06
CA VAL A 398 18.93 7.19 -3.78
C VAL A 398 19.50 8.60 -3.64
N ALA A 399 20.28 8.86 -2.58
CA ALA A 399 20.94 10.15 -2.39
C ALA A 399 22.01 10.42 -3.47
N ASP A 400 22.67 9.37 -3.99
CA ASP A 400 23.68 9.52 -5.05
C ASP A 400 23.07 10.00 -6.39
N GLN A 401 21.77 9.75 -6.60
CA GLN A 401 21.07 10.20 -7.81
C GLN A 401 20.66 11.68 -7.78
N ARG A 402 20.67 12.32 -6.60
CA ARG A 402 20.21 13.71 -6.40
C ARG A 402 21.29 14.67 -5.94
N SER A 403 22.46 14.19 -5.50
CA SER A 403 23.55 15.04 -5.01
C SER A 403 24.69 15.15 -6.02
N SER A 404 25.22 16.35 -6.19
CA SER A 404 26.44 16.64 -6.97
C SER A 404 27.74 16.23 -6.24
N VAL A 405 27.64 15.63 -5.06
CA VAL A 405 28.79 15.16 -4.26
C VAL A 405 28.94 13.65 -4.49
N THR A 406 30.06 13.26 -5.07
CA THR A 406 30.43 11.86 -5.23
C THR A 406 30.76 11.26 -3.85
N LEU A 407 29.81 10.59 -3.24
CA LEU A 407 30.03 9.79 -2.03
C LEU A 407 30.64 8.45 -2.43
N ILE A 408 31.64 7.98 -1.69
CA ILE A 408 32.12 6.60 -1.80
C ILE A 408 31.01 5.73 -1.23
N SER A 409 30.19 5.16 -2.13
CA SER A 409 29.05 4.31 -1.75
C SER A 409 29.46 2.85 -1.86
N LEU A 410 29.03 2.04 -0.88
CA LEU A 410 29.14 0.59 -0.97
C LEU A 410 28.18 0.05 -2.02
N LYS A 411 28.62 -0.98 -2.76
CA LYS A 411 27.78 -1.76 -3.68
C LYS A 411 27.70 -3.20 -3.20
N PRO A 412 26.87 -3.48 -2.18
CA PRO A 412 26.76 -4.83 -1.65
C PRO A 412 26.26 -5.80 -2.70
N GLU A 413 26.73 -7.05 -2.62
CA GLU A 413 26.27 -8.14 -3.48
C GLU A 413 24.75 -8.28 -3.35
N PRO A 414 23.97 -8.30 -4.46
CA PRO A 414 22.54 -8.42 -4.42
C PRO A 414 22.09 -9.79 -3.89
N ILE A 415 20.93 -9.80 -3.22
CA ILE A 415 20.30 -11.01 -2.69
C ILE A 415 19.27 -11.53 -3.70
N PRO A 416 19.27 -12.84 -4.05
CA PRO A 416 18.23 -13.42 -4.90
C PRO A 416 16.82 -13.20 -4.33
N LEU A 417 15.87 -12.78 -5.19
CA LEU A 417 14.48 -12.50 -4.81
C LEU A 417 13.61 -13.74 -5.05
N ASN A 418 13.06 -14.29 -3.98
CA ASN A 418 12.01 -15.29 -3.97
C ASN A 418 10.83 -14.80 -3.13
N LEU A 419 9.99 -13.95 -3.71
CA LEU A 419 8.94 -13.24 -3.00
C LEU A 419 7.66 -13.19 -3.85
N LYS A 420 6.51 -13.37 -3.21
CA LYS A 420 5.19 -13.14 -3.78
C LYS A 420 4.69 -11.77 -3.36
N VAL A 421 4.44 -10.89 -4.32
CA VAL A 421 3.92 -9.54 -4.07
C VAL A 421 2.41 -9.52 -4.29
N ILE A 422 1.70 -8.92 -3.35
CA ILE A 422 0.26 -8.73 -3.39
C ILE A 422 -0.03 -7.22 -3.34
N LEU A 423 -0.65 -6.69 -4.38
CA LEU A 423 -1.16 -5.32 -4.41
C LEU A 423 -2.65 -5.33 -4.09
N ILE A 424 -3.08 -4.46 -3.18
CA ILE A 424 -4.50 -4.27 -2.83
C ILE A 424 -4.94 -2.90 -3.32
N GLY A 425 -6.02 -2.85 -4.10
CA GLY A 425 -6.53 -1.60 -4.64
C GLY A 425 -7.97 -1.69 -5.11
N ASN A 426 -8.46 -0.62 -5.73
CA ASN A 426 -9.77 -0.56 -6.36
C ASN A 426 -9.67 -0.80 -7.88
N SER A 427 -10.86 -0.89 -8.52
CA SER A 427 -10.97 -1.13 -9.96
C SER A 427 -10.32 -0.02 -10.79
N ASN A 428 -10.47 1.24 -10.41
CA ASN A 428 -9.93 2.38 -11.16
C ASN A 428 -8.40 2.34 -11.23
N ILE A 429 -7.73 2.03 -10.10
CA ILE A 429 -6.28 1.88 -10.05
C ILE A 429 -5.84 0.71 -10.93
N TYR A 430 -6.55 -0.42 -10.85
CA TYR A 430 -6.26 -1.59 -11.69
C TYR A 430 -6.34 -1.26 -13.18
N GLN A 431 -7.43 -0.63 -13.61
CA GLN A 431 -7.62 -0.24 -15.02
C GLN A 431 -6.57 0.77 -15.48
N THR A 432 -6.23 1.73 -14.62
CA THR A 432 -5.17 2.71 -14.91
C THR A 432 -3.82 2.02 -15.11
N LEU A 433 -3.44 1.10 -14.23
CA LEU A 433 -2.20 0.33 -14.37
C LEU A 433 -2.19 -0.54 -15.64
N LEU A 434 -3.32 -1.17 -15.96
CA LEU A 434 -3.45 -1.96 -17.20
C LEU A 434 -3.29 -1.11 -18.47
N ALA A 435 -3.81 0.12 -18.46
CA ALA A 435 -3.78 1.00 -19.62
C ALA A 435 -2.42 1.70 -19.79
N MET A 436 -1.80 2.12 -18.68
CA MET A 436 -0.64 3.00 -18.71
C MET A 436 0.70 2.28 -18.47
N ASP A 437 0.71 1.08 -17.86
CA ASP A 437 1.94 0.35 -17.53
C ASP A 437 2.00 -1.02 -18.24
N SER A 438 2.81 -1.10 -19.28
CA SER A 438 3.02 -2.33 -20.05
C SER A 438 3.67 -3.48 -19.25
N ASP A 439 4.42 -3.16 -18.19
CA ASP A 439 5.08 -4.16 -17.36
C ASP A 439 4.13 -4.73 -16.30
N PHE A 440 3.09 -3.98 -15.92
CA PHE A 440 2.12 -4.45 -14.93
C PHE A 440 1.50 -5.80 -15.31
N ARG A 441 1.04 -5.98 -16.55
CA ARG A 441 0.48 -7.25 -17.06
C ARG A 441 1.46 -8.42 -16.99
N LYS A 442 2.76 -8.14 -17.11
CA LYS A 442 3.80 -9.18 -17.07
C LYS A 442 4.14 -9.61 -15.65
N LEU A 443 4.00 -8.68 -14.69
CA LEU A 443 4.41 -8.85 -13.29
C LEU A 443 3.26 -9.21 -12.35
N PHE A 444 2.01 -8.82 -12.68
CA PHE A 444 0.80 -9.06 -11.88
C PHE A 444 -0.24 -9.77 -12.74
N LYS A 445 -0.09 -11.08 -12.91
CA LYS A 445 -0.93 -11.87 -13.82
C LYS A 445 -2.22 -12.39 -13.19
N ILE A 446 -2.32 -12.35 -11.87
CA ILE A 446 -3.49 -12.83 -11.14
C ILE A 446 -4.27 -11.63 -10.62
N LYS A 447 -5.50 -11.48 -11.10
CA LYS A 447 -6.51 -10.59 -10.54
C LYS A 447 -7.41 -11.39 -9.61
N VAL A 448 -7.57 -10.88 -8.40
CA VAL A 448 -8.48 -11.42 -7.37
C VAL A 448 -9.57 -10.39 -7.15
N GLU A 449 -10.80 -10.71 -7.49
CA GLU A 449 -11.94 -9.79 -7.39
C GLU A 449 -12.76 -10.10 -6.14
N PHE A 450 -13.01 -9.07 -5.34
CA PHE A 450 -13.89 -9.12 -4.17
C PHE A 450 -15.25 -8.53 -4.54
N GLU A 451 -16.30 -9.29 -4.27
CA GLU A 451 -17.70 -8.93 -4.55
C GLU A 451 -18.20 -7.91 -3.52
N GLU A 452 -19.09 -7.00 -3.97
CA GLU A 452 -19.71 -5.97 -3.13
C GLU A 452 -20.94 -6.49 -2.40
N SER A 453 -21.49 -7.62 -2.84
CA SER A 453 -22.69 -8.21 -2.28
C SER A 453 -22.65 -9.74 -2.31
N ALA A 454 -23.41 -10.35 -1.43
CA ALA A 454 -23.59 -11.79 -1.35
C ALA A 454 -25.09 -12.15 -1.25
N GLU A 455 -25.46 -13.33 -1.70
CA GLU A 455 -26.84 -13.85 -1.57
C GLU A 455 -27.26 -13.95 -0.11
N ILE A 456 -28.53 -13.63 0.18
CA ILE A 456 -29.14 -13.86 1.50
C ILE A 456 -29.39 -15.33 1.66
N THR A 457 -28.48 -16.02 2.32
CA THR A 457 -28.62 -17.42 2.74
C THR A 457 -28.46 -17.48 4.26
N ASN A 458 -29.03 -18.52 4.89
CA ASN A 458 -28.84 -18.71 6.34
C ASN A 458 -27.35 -18.79 6.70
N GLU A 459 -26.52 -19.36 5.83
CA GLU A 459 -25.07 -19.44 6.03
C GLU A 459 -24.44 -18.05 6.03
N ASN A 460 -24.70 -17.23 5.00
CA ASN A 460 -24.10 -15.90 4.86
C ASN A 460 -24.55 -14.95 5.97
N VAL A 461 -25.82 -15.03 6.38
CA VAL A 461 -26.36 -14.22 7.47
C VAL A 461 -25.75 -14.61 8.82
N ASN A 462 -25.56 -15.91 9.09
CA ASN A 462 -24.85 -16.36 10.29
C ASN A 462 -23.36 -15.99 10.28
N LYS A 463 -22.68 -16.09 9.13
CA LYS A 463 -21.31 -15.60 8.99
C LYS A 463 -21.20 -14.10 9.27
N LEU A 464 -22.19 -13.30 8.83
CA LEU A 464 -22.25 -11.88 9.16
C LEU A 464 -22.34 -11.67 10.68
N ALA A 465 -23.20 -12.44 11.37
CA ALA A 465 -23.31 -12.36 12.83
C ALA A 465 -21.98 -12.69 13.53
N GLN A 466 -21.25 -13.69 13.05
CA GLN A 466 -19.93 -14.05 13.58
C GLN A 466 -18.86 -12.95 13.35
N ILE A 467 -18.90 -12.27 12.19
CA ILE A 467 -18.00 -11.12 11.92
C ILE A 467 -18.31 -9.97 12.88
N ILE A 468 -19.61 -9.66 13.09
CA ILE A 468 -20.05 -8.61 14.01
C ILE A 468 -19.70 -8.95 15.46
N HIS A 469 -19.85 -10.22 15.86
CA HIS A 469 -19.39 -10.70 17.15
C HIS A 469 -17.89 -10.43 17.35
N GLY A 470 -17.05 -10.89 16.39
CA GLY A 470 -15.59 -10.69 16.47
C GLY A 470 -15.19 -9.22 16.54
N PHE A 471 -15.89 -8.34 15.83
CA PHE A 471 -15.67 -6.90 15.93
C PHE A 471 -16.03 -6.35 17.32
N CYS A 472 -17.20 -6.70 17.85
CA CYS A 472 -17.63 -6.26 19.18
C CYS A 472 -16.71 -6.77 20.29
N GLU A 473 -16.22 -8.00 20.19
CA GLU A 473 -15.24 -8.59 21.11
C GLU A 473 -13.91 -7.83 21.07
N HIS A 474 -13.37 -7.61 19.87
CA HIS A 474 -12.09 -6.90 19.67
C HIS A 474 -12.13 -5.46 20.21
N GLU A 475 -13.22 -4.74 19.99
CA GLU A 475 -13.41 -3.34 20.44
C GLU A 475 -13.99 -3.20 21.85
N GLY A 476 -14.30 -4.29 22.54
CA GLY A 476 -14.91 -4.26 23.86
C GLY A 476 -16.30 -3.59 23.88
N LEU A 477 -17.10 -3.85 22.84
CA LEU A 477 -18.43 -3.31 22.65
C LEU A 477 -19.52 -4.28 23.14
N PRO A 478 -20.71 -3.77 23.58
CA PRO A 478 -21.87 -4.62 23.82
C PRO A 478 -22.25 -5.45 22.61
N GLN A 479 -22.59 -6.71 22.83
CA GLN A 479 -23.02 -7.64 21.79
C GLN A 479 -24.47 -7.36 21.34
N LEU A 480 -24.88 -7.85 20.18
CA LEU A 480 -26.18 -7.64 19.58
C LEU A 480 -27.14 -8.77 19.95
N ASP A 481 -28.42 -8.45 20.20
CA ASP A 481 -29.46 -9.44 20.19
C ASP A 481 -29.86 -9.85 18.76
N ARG A 482 -30.67 -10.91 18.64
CA ARG A 482 -31.13 -11.44 17.33
C ARG A 482 -32.00 -10.42 16.56
N ASP A 483 -32.77 -9.55 17.26
CA ASP A 483 -33.58 -8.53 16.62
C ASP A 483 -32.69 -7.40 16.03
N ALA A 484 -31.63 -7.02 16.73
CA ALA A 484 -30.62 -6.08 16.23
C ALA A 484 -29.87 -6.65 15.02
N MET A 485 -29.50 -7.93 15.07
CA MET A 485 -28.87 -8.61 13.92
C MET A 485 -29.82 -8.67 12.73
N ALA A 486 -31.09 -9.03 12.91
CA ALA A 486 -32.08 -9.01 11.83
C ALA A 486 -32.19 -7.60 11.22
N ARG A 487 -32.22 -6.57 12.05
CA ARG A 487 -32.24 -5.17 11.58
C ARG A 487 -30.96 -4.77 10.82
N LEU A 488 -29.82 -5.26 11.23
CA LEU A 488 -28.55 -5.03 10.54
C LEU A 488 -28.53 -5.74 9.16
N VAL A 489 -29.09 -6.94 9.07
CA VAL A 489 -29.26 -7.64 7.78
C VAL A 489 -30.19 -6.87 6.85
N GLU A 490 -31.31 -6.32 7.35
CA GLU A 490 -32.18 -5.43 6.57
C GLU A 490 -31.43 -4.21 6.04
N TYR A 491 -30.55 -3.62 6.85
CA TYR A 491 -29.70 -2.50 6.43
C TYR A 491 -28.64 -2.95 5.40
N ALA A 492 -28.04 -4.11 5.58
CA ALA A 492 -27.09 -4.68 4.61
C ALA A 492 -27.78 -4.94 3.24
N SER A 493 -29.06 -5.37 3.25
CA SER A 493 -29.87 -5.51 2.03
C SER A 493 -30.17 -4.13 1.38
N LYS A 494 -30.45 -3.10 2.18
CA LYS A 494 -30.57 -1.71 1.66
C LYS A 494 -29.30 -1.24 0.98
N LEU A 495 -28.13 -1.48 1.57
CA LEU A 495 -26.84 -1.14 0.97
C LEU A 495 -26.53 -1.93 -0.32
N ALA A 496 -27.02 -3.18 -0.40
CA ALA A 496 -26.92 -3.99 -1.62
C ALA A 496 -27.93 -3.60 -2.70
N GLY A 497 -28.96 -2.82 -2.35
CA GLY A 497 -30.04 -2.42 -3.25
C GLY A 497 -30.84 -3.60 -3.81
N SER A 498 -31.02 -4.69 -3.04
CA SER A 498 -31.70 -5.90 -3.50
C SER A 498 -32.32 -6.66 -2.33
N HIS A 499 -33.56 -7.20 -2.52
CA HIS A 499 -34.20 -8.05 -1.54
C HIS A 499 -33.51 -9.41 -1.35
N SER A 500 -32.72 -9.86 -2.31
CA SER A 500 -32.04 -11.17 -2.30
C SER A 500 -30.57 -11.12 -1.88
N LYS A 501 -29.99 -9.93 -1.69
CA LYS A 501 -28.57 -9.75 -1.40
C LYS A 501 -28.31 -8.91 -0.16
N ILE A 502 -27.18 -9.17 0.49
CA ILE A 502 -26.58 -8.33 1.52
C ILE A 502 -25.26 -7.72 1.04
N SER A 503 -24.97 -6.51 1.46
CA SER A 503 -23.70 -5.85 1.19
C SER A 503 -22.56 -6.50 1.96
N THR A 504 -21.42 -6.69 1.29
CA THR A 504 -20.15 -7.12 1.90
C THR A 504 -19.27 -5.95 2.29
N ARG A 505 -19.78 -4.71 2.24
CA ARG A 505 -19.11 -3.51 2.73
C ARG A 505 -19.18 -3.47 4.25
N PHE A 506 -18.37 -4.31 4.89
CA PHE A 506 -18.40 -4.48 6.35
C PHE A 506 -18.12 -3.20 7.12
N ASP A 507 -17.28 -2.29 6.59
CA ASP A 507 -16.98 -1.02 7.24
C ASP A 507 -18.24 -0.20 7.49
N ASP A 508 -19.20 -0.17 6.55
CA ASP A 508 -20.46 0.54 6.71
C ASP A 508 -21.34 -0.08 7.81
N LEU A 509 -21.33 -1.41 7.90
CA LEU A 509 -22.09 -2.16 8.92
C LEU A 509 -21.46 -1.99 10.32
N ILE A 510 -20.15 -2.13 10.38
CA ILE A 510 -19.35 -1.97 11.62
C ILE A 510 -19.51 -0.56 12.20
N GLN A 511 -19.54 0.47 11.35
CA GLN A 511 -19.80 1.84 11.80
C GLN A 511 -21.18 1.98 12.46
N VAL A 512 -22.24 1.39 11.87
CA VAL A 512 -23.59 1.39 12.46
C VAL A 512 -23.59 0.66 13.78
N VAL A 513 -22.93 -0.50 13.88
CA VAL A 513 -22.82 -1.27 15.11
C VAL A 513 -22.08 -0.49 16.20
N GLY A 514 -20.96 0.17 15.87
CA GLY A 514 -20.20 1.00 16.81
C GLY A 514 -21.02 2.18 17.36
N GLU A 515 -21.79 2.85 16.48
CA GLU A 515 -22.70 3.91 16.91
C GLU A 515 -23.85 3.38 17.78
N ALA A 516 -24.46 2.26 17.39
CA ALA A 516 -25.53 1.63 18.17
C ALA A 516 -25.05 1.14 19.54
N ALA A 517 -23.85 0.56 19.60
CA ALA A 517 -23.19 0.16 20.84
C ALA A 517 -22.91 1.37 21.75
N THR A 518 -22.54 2.50 21.18
CA THR A 518 -22.35 3.75 21.91
C THR A 518 -23.68 4.24 22.52
N TRP A 519 -24.78 4.20 21.75
CA TRP A 519 -26.11 4.55 22.29
C TRP A 519 -26.57 3.58 23.37
N ALA A 520 -26.25 2.29 23.24
CA ALA A 520 -26.52 1.29 24.27
C ALA A 520 -25.76 1.62 25.56
N LYS A 521 -24.47 1.93 25.49
CA LYS A 521 -23.62 2.36 26.64
C LYS A 521 -24.15 3.61 27.30
N ILE A 522 -24.55 4.64 26.55
CA ILE A 522 -25.17 5.88 27.09
C ILE A 522 -26.45 5.54 27.84
N SER A 523 -27.24 4.62 27.35
CA SER A 523 -28.48 4.13 27.96
C SER A 523 -28.26 3.09 29.05
N ARG A 524 -26.99 2.75 29.39
CA ARG A 524 -26.58 1.71 30.35
C ARG A 524 -27.14 0.31 30.02
N SER A 525 -27.39 0.05 28.76
CA SER A 525 -27.74 -1.28 28.27
C SER A 525 -26.48 -2.13 28.08
N LYS A 526 -26.55 -3.42 28.48
CA LYS A 526 -25.46 -4.40 28.26
C LYS A 526 -25.52 -5.03 26.87
N ILE A 527 -26.62 -4.86 26.14
CA ILE A 527 -26.90 -5.49 24.85
C ILE A 527 -27.38 -4.44 23.87
N VAL A 528 -26.95 -4.53 22.62
CA VAL A 528 -27.47 -3.71 21.52
C VAL A 528 -28.76 -4.36 21.01
N THR A 529 -29.87 -3.65 21.10
CA THR A 529 -31.18 -4.08 20.59
C THR A 529 -31.51 -3.37 19.28
N ARG A 530 -32.52 -3.85 18.55
CA ARG A 530 -33.04 -3.23 17.32
C ARG A 530 -33.22 -1.72 17.46
N LYS A 531 -33.73 -1.24 18.60
CA LYS A 531 -33.94 0.19 18.89
C LYS A 531 -32.65 1.02 18.78
N PHE A 532 -31.50 0.48 19.18
CA PHE A 532 -30.22 1.20 19.11
C PHE A 532 -29.67 1.22 17.69
N ILE A 533 -29.89 0.16 16.89
CA ILE A 533 -29.56 0.15 15.46
C ILE A 533 -30.40 1.21 14.73
N ASP A 534 -31.72 1.23 14.95
CA ASP A 534 -32.60 2.22 14.33
C ASP A 534 -32.21 3.65 14.74
N LYS A 535 -31.84 3.87 16.00
CA LYS A 535 -31.34 5.16 16.47
C LYS A 535 -30.04 5.56 15.80
N ALA A 536 -29.07 4.65 15.68
CA ALA A 536 -27.82 4.93 14.98
C ALA A 536 -28.07 5.31 13.51
N LEU A 537 -28.94 4.59 12.82
CA LEU A 537 -29.29 4.87 11.42
C LEU A 537 -29.98 6.24 11.26
N SER A 538 -30.92 6.58 12.17
CA SER A 538 -31.62 7.87 12.13
C SER A 538 -30.66 9.05 12.43
N GLU A 539 -29.81 8.92 13.43
CA GLU A 539 -28.83 9.96 13.79
C GLU A 539 -27.78 10.19 12.70
N ARG A 540 -27.42 9.13 11.94
CA ARG A 540 -26.54 9.29 10.75
C ARG A 540 -27.18 10.17 9.68
N ILE A 541 -28.46 9.99 9.39
CA ILE A 541 -29.22 10.81 8.45
C ILE A 541 -29.31 12.24 8.98
N GLU A 542 -29.66 12.42 10.27
CA GLU A 542 -29.79 13.75 10.91
C GLU A 542 -28.51 14.60 10.76
N ARG A 543 -27.33 13.98 10.83
CA ARG A 543 -26.05 14.70 10.71
C ARG A 543 -25.79 15.26 9.31
N VAL A 544 -26.40 14.72 8.25
CA VAL A 544 -26.06 15.03 6.85
C VAL A 544 -27.22 15.62 6.03
N LYS A 545 -28.46 15.60 6.55
CA LYS A 545 -29.69 15.99 5.81
C LYS A 545 -29.89 17.49 5.62
N LYS A 546 -28.95 18.35 6.01
CA LYS A 546 -29.07 19.82 5.90
C LYS A 546 -29.59 20.33 4.57
N TYR A 547 -29.11 19.76 3.45
CA TYR A 547 -29.51 20.17 2.11
C TYR A 547 -30.93 19.70 1.77
N ASP A 548 -31.32 18.52 2.22
CA ASP A 548 -32.67 17.98 2.10
C ASP A 548 -33.68 18.85 2.87
N GLU A 549 -33.38 19.21 4.11
CA GLU A 549 -34.20 20.12 4.92
C GLU A 549 -34.41 21.49 4.25
N LYS A 550 -33.32 22.09 3.71
CA LYS A 550 -33.43 23.35 2.96
C LYS A 550 -34.30 23.23 1.71
N TYR A 551 -34.21 22.10 1.02
CA TYR A 551 -35.03 21.83 -0.15
C TYR A 551 -36.52 21.75 0.25
N LEU A 552 -36.84 21.06 1.33
CA LEU A 552 -38.20 20.98 1.87
C LEU A 552 -38.74 22.35 2.37
N GLU A 553 -37.86 23.18 2.97
CA GLU A 553 -38.19 24.54 3.34
C GLU A 553 -38.58 25.39 2.14
N MET A 554 -37.81 25.35 1.04
CA MET A 554 -38.11 26.05 -0.22
C MET A 554 -39.47 25.62 -0.83
N ILE A 555 -39.83 24.34 -0.73
CA ILE A 555 -41.15 23.85 -1.14
C ILE A 555 -42.26 24.39 -0.22
N LYS A 556 -42.04 24.38 1.06
CA LYS A 556 -43.00 24.90 2.06
C LYS A 556 -43.29 26.39 1.86
N GLU A 557 -42.25 27.16 1.55
CA GLU A 557 -42.32 28.60 1.27
C GLU A 557 -42.83 28.95 -0.17
N ASN A 558 -43.09 27.93 -0.99
CA ASN A 558 -43.45 28.09 -2.39
C ASN A 558 -42.37 28.81 -3.27
N SER A 559 -41.11 28.77 -2.82
CA SER A 559 -39.97 29.21 -3.66
C SER A 559 -39.68 28.20 -4.77
N LEU A 560 -39.97 26.91 -4.52
CA LEU A 560 -40.03 25.84 -5.53
C LEU A 560 -41.48 25.44 -5.79
N LEU A 561 -41.89 25.51 -7.07
CA LEU A 561 -43.27 25.27 -7.49
C LEU A 561 -43.51 23.82 -7.82
N ILE A 562 -43.88 23.03 -6.85
CA ILE A 562 -44.27 21.61 -6.99
C ILE A 562 -45.76 21.46 -6.66
N ASN A 563 -46.54 20.99 -7.61
CA ASN A 563 -47.95 20.66 -7.42
C ASN A 563 -48.07 19.21 -6.94
N THR A 564 -48.73 18.98 -5.81
CA THR A 564 -48.99 17.66 -5.26
C THR A 564 -50.47 17.28 -5.27
N SER A 565 -51.29 18.05 -5.96
CA SER A 565 -52.73 17.82 -6.06
C SER A 565 -53.28 18.44 -7.34
N GLY A 566 -54.49 18.01 -7.75
CA GLY A 566 -55.13 18.49 -8.98
C GLY A 566 -54.73 17.72 -10.25
N TYR A 567 -55.17 18.22 -11.38
CA TYR A 567 -54.95 17.63 -12.68
C TYR A 567 -54.53 18.71 -13.67
N GLU A 568 -53.39 18.48 -14.38
CA GLU A 568 -52.84 19.44 -15.36
C GLU A 568 -52.48 18.76 -16.67
N VAL A 569 -52.63 19.47 -17.79
CA VAL A 569 -52.28 18.97 -19.12
C VAL A 569 -50.82 19.31 -19.43
N GLY A 570 -50.04 18.26 -19.78
CA GLY A 570 -48.64 18.43 -20.15
C GLY A 570 -47.75 18.83 -18.97
N GLU A 571 -48.22 18.69 -17.74
CA GLU A 571 -47.45 18.94 -16.52
C GLU A 571 -47.42 17.70 -15.61
N LEU A 572 -46.28 17.38 -15.00
CA LEU A 572 -46.15 16.26 -14.05
C LEU A 572 -44.86 16.36 -13.21
N ASN A 573 -44.81 15.59 -12.13
CA ASN A 573 -43.66 15.51 -11.25
C ASN A 573 -42.74 14.34 -11.64
N GLY A 574 -41.55 14.65 -12.16
CA GLY A 574 -40.45 13.71 -12.31
C GLY A 574 -39.65 13.60 -11.01
N LEU A 575 -38.91 12.50 -10.83
CA LEU A 575 -38.08 12.27 -9.66
C LEU A 575 -36.61 12.21 -10.03
N THR A 576 -35.81 13.00 -9.33
CA THR A 576 -34.35 13.06 -9.48
C THR A 576 -33.67 12.75 -8.14
N VAL A 577 -32.39 12.43 -8.16
CA VAL A 577 -31.54 12.30 -6.96
C VAL A 577 -30.46 13.37 -6.96
N LEU A 578 -30.10 13.81 -5.78
CA LEU A 578 -28.97 14.73 -5.55
C LEU A 578 -28.03 14.11 -4.53
N THR A 579 -26.75 13.99 -4.91
CA THR A 579 -25.69 13.51 -4.00
C THR A 579 -24.85 14.68 -3.55
N VAL A 580 -24.70 14.86 -2.23
CA VAL A 580 -23.86 15.89 -1.62
C VAL A 580 -22.92 15.21 -0.64
N GLY A 581 -21.66 15.09 -1.01
CA GLY A 581 -20.70 14.29 -0.28
C GLY A 581 -21.06 12.81 -0.36
N ASP A 582 -21.32 12.21 0.78
CA ASP A 582 -21.72 10.81 0.96
C ASP A 582 -23.22 10.61 1.23
N TYR A 583 -24.02 11.70 1.17
CA TYR A 583 -25.47 11.68 1.34
C TYR A 583 -26.21 11.90 0.03
N THR A 584 -27.10 10.96 -0.30
CA THR A 584 -27.97 11.01 -1.47
C THR A 584 -29.41 11.10 -1.04
N PHE A 585 -30.14 12.06 -1.58
CA PHE A 585 -31.59 12.21 -1.34
C PHE A 585 -32.35 12.45 -2.64
N GLY A 586 -33.61 12.06 -2.65
CA GLY A 586 -34.49 12.25 -3.79
C GLY A 586 -35.21 13.59 -3.71
N LYS A 587 -35.58 14.14 -4.88
CA LYS A 587 -36.39 15.35 -4.97
C LYS A 587 -37.29 15.29 -6.20
N PRO A 588 -38.54 15.81 -6.15
CA PRO A 588 -39.35 16.01 -7.33
C PRO A 588 -38.82 17.18 -8.16
N ALA A 589 -39.02 17.08 -9.46
CA ALA A 589 -38.79 18.13 -10.42
C ALA A 589 -40.04 18.27 -11.31
N LYS A 590 -40.61 19.48 -11.40
CA LYS A 590 -41.73 19.74 -12.29
C LYS A 590 -41.24 19.64 -13.73
N ILE A 591 -41.90 18.83 -14.53
CA ILE A 591 -41.67 18.73 -15.97
C ILE A 591 -42.88 19.29 -16.70
N THR A 592 -42.65 20.18 -17.61
CA THR A 592 -43.68 20.75 -18.49
C THR A 592 -43.41 20.39 -19.94
N VAL A 593 -44.48 20.08 -20.66
CA VAL A 593 -44.44 19.70 -22.09
C VAL A 593 -45.50 20.48 -22.86
N ASN A 594 -45.04 21.25 -23.83
CA ASN A 594 -45.89 21.96 -24.75
C ASN A 594 -45.74 21.38 -26.18
N THR A 595 -46.87 21.20 -26.89
CA THR A 595 -46.87 20.64 -28.23
C THR A 595 -47.60 21.56 -29.19
N TYR A 596 -47.05 21.76 -30.38
CA TYR A 596 -47.62 22.61 -31.44
C TYR A 596 -47.25 22.09 -32.83
N THR A 597 -47.90 22.61 -33.85
CA THR A 597 -47.62 22.26 -35.25
C THR A 597 -46.20 22.72 -35.64
N GLY A 598 -45.42 21.87 -36.28
CA GLY A 598 -44.06 22.20 -36.71
C GLY A 598 -43.37 21.06 -37.44
N LYS A 599 -42.09 21.26 -37.75
CA LYS A 599 -41.24 20.18 -38.30
C LYS A 599 -40.97 19.18 -37.21
N SER A 600 -40.99 17.89 -37.52
CA SER A 600 -40.77 16.81 -36.57
C SER A 600 -39.51 17.04 -35.70
N ASN A 601 -39.68 17.63 -34.51
CA ASN A 601 -38.59 17.95 -33.57
C ASN A 601 -39.10 17.99 -32.14
N ILE A 602 -38.39 17.27 -31.26
CA ILE A 602 -38.55 17.40 -29.81
C ILE A 602 -37.41 18.27 -29.32
N VAL A 603 -37.72 19.45 -28.86
CA VAL A 603 -36.79 20.41 -28.26
C VAL A 603 -36.71 20.12 -26.76
N ASN A 604 -35.58 19.63 -26.31
CA ASN A 604 -35.28 19.57 -24.90
C ASN A 604 -34.51 20.84 -24.50
N ILE A 605 -35.12 21.66 -23.64
CA ILE A 605 -34.58 22.95 -23.25
C ILE A 605 -33.22 22.82 -22.58
N GLU A 606 -33.05 21.84 -21.69
CA GLU A 606 -31.79 21.60 -20.98
C GLU A 606 -30.65 21.25 -21.96
N ARG A 607 -30.96 20.59 -23.07
CA ARG A 607 -29.98 20.29 -24.11
C ARG A 607 -29.57 21.53 -24.89
N GLU A 608 -30.52 22.35 -25.25
CA GLU A 608 -30.27 23.58 -26.05
C GLU A 608 -29.45 24.63 -25.26
N VAL A 609 -29.50 24.57 -23.91
CA VAL A 609 -28.70 25.43 -23.00
C VAL A 609 -27.51 24.74 -22.39
N GLU A 610 -27.14 23.56 -22.91
CA GLU A 610 -25.94 22.75 -22.52
C GLU A 610 -25.90 22.31 -21.05
N ILE A 611 -27.04 22.14 -20.39
CA ILE A 611 -27.15 21.57 -19.04
C ILE A 611 -27.71 20.14 -19.00
N SER A 612 -27.87 19.51 -20.20
CA SER A 612 -28.27 18.11 -20.35
C SER A 612 -27.06 17.20 -20.56
N GLY A 613 -26.95 16.17 -19.76
CA GLY A 613 -25.94 15.11 -19.94
C GLY A 613 -26.26 14.17 -21.12
N PRO A 614 -25.27 13.38 -21.60
CA PRO A 614 -25.42 12.49 -22.76
C PRO A 614 -26.51 11.42 -22.58
N SER A 615 -26.69 10.89 -21.38
CA SER A 615 -27.69 9.86 -21.07
C SER A 615 -29.09 10.42 -21.16
N HIS A 616 -29.32 11.63 -20.66
CA HIS A 616 -30.61 12.30 -20.76
C HIS A 616 -30.95 12.68 -22.22
N SER A 617 -29.98 13.24 -22.96
CA SER A 617 -30.15 13.54 -24.38
C SER A 617 -30.50 12.31 -25.21
N LYS A 618 -29.93 11.15 -24.90
CA LYS A 618 -30.31 9.86 -25.51
C LYS A 618 -31.75 9.50 -25.19
N GLY A 619 -32.20 9.67 -23.94
CA GLY A 619 -33.57 9.45 -23.50
C GLY A 619 -34.56 10.22 -24.37
N VAL A 620 -34.33 11.52 -24.57
CA VAL A 620 -35.21 12.37 -25.42
C VAL A 620 -35.26 11.89 -26.88
N LEU A 621 -34.17 11.45 -27.48
CA LEU A 621 -34.14 10.90 -28.83
C LEU A 621 -34.96 9.60 -28.95
N ILE A 622 -35.00 8.79 -27.90
CA ILE A 622 -35.82 7.58 -27.84
C ILE A 622 -37.29 7.90 -27.91
N LEU A 623 -37.74 9.02 -27.31
CA LEU A 623 -39.15 9.45 -27.38
C LEU A 623 -39.62 9.69 -28.83
N THR A 624 -38.76 10.29 -29.65
CA THR A 624 -39.05 10.50 -31.08
C THR A 624 -39.23 9.16 -31.79
N GLY A 625 -38.38 8.17 -31.49
CA GLY A 625 -38.48 6.82 -32.03
C GLY A 625 -39.82 6.11 -31.65
N TYR A 626 -40.21 6.24 -30.37
CA TYR A 626 -41.49 5.71 -29.89
C TYR A 626 -42.69 6.35 -30.57
N LEU A 627 -42.73 7.68 -30.66
CA LEU A 627 -43.82 8.41 -31.34
C LEU A 627 -43.92 8.03 -32.82
N GLY A 628 -42.77 7.90 -33.50
CA GLY A 628 -42.70 7.44 -34.87
C GLY A 628 -43.25 6.04 -35.09
N GLU A 629 -42.84 5.10 -34.24
CA GLU A 629 -43.32 3.70 -34.29
C GLU A 629 -44.83 3.59 -33.99
N MET A 630 -45.28 4.31 -32.98
CA MET A 630 -46.66 4.18 -32.52
C MET A 630 -47.65 4.95 -33.42
N PHE A 631 -47.34 6.14 -33.89
CA PHE A 631 -48.30 7.07 -34.47
C PHE A 631 -47.98 7.54 -35.88
N ALA A 632 -46.75 7.37 -36.42
CA ALA A 632 -46.34 7.94 -37.69
C ALA A 632 -46.11 6.89 -38.78
N GLN A 633 -46.83 5.79 -38.77
CA GLN A 633 -46.71 4.78 -39.83
C GLN A 633 -47.45 5.19 -41.10
N ASP A 634 -48.59 5.89 -40.92
CA ASP A 634 -49.46 6.29 -42.04
C ASP A 634 -49.51 7.81 -42.29
N ILE A 635 -48.99 8.58 -41.35
CA ILE A 635 -48.95 10.04 -41.38
C ILE A 635 -47.60 10.56 -40.97
N PRO A 636 -47.10 11.68 -41.55
CA PRO A 636 -45.85 12.30 -41.09
C PRO A 636 -46.02 12.89 -39.70
N LEU A 637 -44.95 12.83 -38.93
CA LEU A 637 -44.88 13.41 -37.57
C LEU A 637 -44.65 14.92 -37.65
N CYS A 638 -45.69 15.73 -37.95
CA CYS A 638 -45.63 17.18 -38.04
C CYS A 638 -45.84 17.85 -36.69
N LEU A 639 -44.91 17.53 -35.74
CA LEU A 639 -44.95 17.94 -34.34
C LEU A 639 -43.65 18.68 -33.94
N THR A 640 -43.81 19.83 -33.31
CA THR A 640 -42.77 20.40 -32.45
C THR A 640 -43.21 20.30 -30.99
N ALA A 641 -42.38 19.71 -30.16
CA ALA A 641 -42.62 19.64 -28.73
C ALA A 641 -41.48 20.30 -27.97
N SER A 642 -41.80 21.01 -26.91
CA SER A 642 -40.84 21.61 -26.00
C SER A 642 -40.97 20.93 -24.62
N ILE A 643 -39.90 20.44 -24.10
CA ILE A 643 -39.82 19.77 -22.78
C ILE A 643 -38.88 20.59 -21.89
N CYS A 644 -39.30 20.86 -20.66
CA CYS A 644 -38.55 21.64 -19.71
C CYS A 644 -38.67 21.01 -18.30
N PHE A 645 -37.53 20.97 -17.59
CA PHE A 645 -37.47 20.71 -16.16
C PHE A 645 -37.49 22.04 -15.41
N GLU A 646 -38.65 22.45 -14.93
CA GLU A 646 -38.85 23.75 -14.32
C GLU A 646 -37.99 23.93 -13.09
N GLN A 647 -37.35 25.07 -12.94
CA GLN A 647 -36.49 25.42 -11.78
C GLN A 647 -35.33 24.44 -11.52
N LEU A 648 -34.83 23.77 -12.58
CA LEU A 648 -33.67 22.89 -12.49
C LEU A 648 -32.46 23.53 -13.20
N TYR A 649 -31.59 24.20 -12.44
CA TYR A 649 -30.48 25.01 -12.97
C TYR A 649 -29.11 24.29 -12.89
N ASN A 650 -29.02 23.20 -12.17
CA ASN A 650 -27.76 22.46 -11.94
C ASN A 650 -27.49 21.34 -12.94
N GLY A 651 -28.29 21.30 -14.02
CA GLY A 651 -28.20 20.25 -15.02
C GLY A 651 -28.93 18.97 -14.66
N VAL A 652 -29.19 18.15 -15.68
CA VAL A 652 -29.82 16.83 -15.58
C VAL A 652 -29.02 15.83 -16.42
N ASP A 653 -28.75 14.67 -15.84
CA ASP A 653 -28.23 13.50 -16.57
C ASP A 653 -28.98 12.22 -16.15
N GLY A 654 -28.86 11.19 -16.98
CA GLY A 654 -29.60 9.95 -16.81
C GLY A 654 -30.92 9.94 -17.59
N ASP A 655 -31.32 8.76 -18.02
CA ASP A 655 -32.53 8.53 -18.81
C ASP A 655 -33.78 8.21 -17.96
N SER A 656 -33.63 8.28 -16.62
CA SER A 656 -34.68 7.86 -15.66
C SER A 656 -35.95 8.73 -15.65
N ALA A 657 -35.94 9.87 -16.38
CA ALA A 657 -37.09 10.75 -16.58
C ALA A 657 -37.77 10.54 -17.92
N SER A 658 -37.23 9.72 -18.84
CA SER A 658 -37.75 9.64 -20.22
C SER A 658 -39.17 9.10 -20.26
N SER A 659 -39.60 8.20 -19.39
CA SER A 659 -41.02 7.83 -19.30
C SER A 659 -41.90 8.98 -18.84
N THR A 660 -41.43 9.82 -17.92
CA THR A 660 -42.12 11.00 -17.42
C THR A 660 -42.34 12.01 -18.52
N GLU A 661 -41.30 12.32 -19.28
CA GLU A 661 -41.34 13.21 -20.44
C GLU A 661 -42.34 12.69 -21.49
N LEU A 662 -42.36 11.37 -21.74
CA LEU A 662 -43.30 10.76 -22.69
C LEU A 662 -44.75 10.85 -22.22
N TYR A 663 -45.05 10.65 -20.94
CA TYR A 663 -46.37 10.89 -20.39
C TYR A 663 -46.80 12.36 -20.56
N GLY A 664 -45.93 13.29 -20.33
CA GLY A 664 -46.17 14.70 -20.59
C GLY A 664 -46.50 14.99 -22.08
N LEU A 665 -45.77 14.38 -23.01
CA LEU A 665 -46.04 14.47 -24.45
C LEU A 665 -47.42 13.89 -24.82
N LEU A 666 -47.78 12.70 -24.33
CA LEU A 666 -49.04 12.07 -24.57
C LEU A 666 -50.20 12.88 -23.99
N SER A 667 -50.03 13.47 -22.80
CA SER A 667 -51.02 14.37 -22.20
C SER A 667 -51.21 15.63 -22.99
N SER A 668 -50.13 16.34 -23.38
CA SER A 668 -50.16 17.56 -24.16
C SER A 668 -50.82 17.33 -25.54
N LEU A 669 -50.57 16.21 -26.19
CA LEU A 669 -51.14 15.85 -27.47
C LEU A 669 -52.62 15.41 -27.36
N SER A 670 -52.97 14.60 -26.37
CA SER A 670 -54.34 14.13 -26.17
C SER A 670 -55.27 15.18 -25.57
N GLY A 671 -54.67 16.18 -24.83
CA GLY A 671 -55.45 17.09 -24.02
C GLY A 671 -56.01 16.51 -22.74
N ILE A 672 -55.63 15.27 -22.37
CA ILE A 672 -56.06 14.62 -21.12
C ILE A 672 -55.12 15.05 -19.98
N PRO A 673 -55.66 15.57 -18.88
CA PRO A 673 -54.83 16.04 -17.78
C PRO A 673 -54.30 14.84 -16.94
N ILE A 674 -53.13 15.05 -16.39
CA ILE A 674 -52.40 14.10 -15.49
C ILE A 674 -52.62 14.47 -14.02
N ASN A 675 -52.81 13.43 -13.20
CA ASN A 675 -52.92 13.57 -11.75
C ASN A 675 -51.59 14.02 -11.14
N GLN A 676 -51.54 15.25 -10.55
CA GLN A 676 -50.37 15.86 -9.98
C GLN A 676 -49.96 15.24 -8.62
N SER A 677 -50.81 14.46 -7.98
CA SER A 677 -50.45 13.78 -6.74
C SER A 677 -49.56 12.54 -6.93
N ILE A 678 -49.36 12.10 -8.17
CA ILE A 678 -48.50 10.96 -8.51
C ILE A 678 -47.23 11.42 -9.17
N ALA A 679 -46.09 11.23 -8.53
CA ALA A 679 -44.78 11.46 -9.15
C ALA A 679 -44.32 10.21 -9.91
N VAL A 680 -43.48 10.42 -10.92
CA VAL A 680 -43.09 9.38 -11.85
C VAL A 680 -41.56 9.28 -11.95
N THR A 681 -41.06 8.06 -12.05
CA THR A 681 -39.68 7.79 -12.46
C THR A 681 -39.63 6.48 -13.26
N GLY A 682 -38.85 6.46 -14.31
CA GLY A 682 -38.66 5.29 -15.16
C GLY A 682 -37.95 5.67 -16.45
N SER A 683 -37.11 4.81 -16.97
CA SER A 683 -36.59 4.90 -18.33
C SER A 683 -37.54 4.17 -19.28
N VAL A 684 -37.58 4.55 -20.56
CA VAL A 684 -38.39 3.92 -21.59
C VAL A 684 -37.56 3.58 -22.81
N ASN A 685 -37.86 2.48 -23.48
CA ASN A 685 -37.28 2.14 -24.77
C ASN A 685 -38.19 2.54 -25.92
N GLN A 686 -37.72 2.43 -27.18
CA GLN A 686 -38.46 2.77 -28.37
C GLN A 686 -39.75 1.96 -28.61
N LYS A 687 -39.94 0.88 -27.85
CA LYS A 687 -41.15 0.00 -27.93
C LYS A 687 -42.14 0.28 -26.79
N GLY A 688 -41.90 1.32 -25.98
CA GLY A 688 -42.77 1.71 -24.86
C GLY A 688 -42.61 0.82 -23.62
N GLN A 689 -41.58 -0.02 -23.56
CA GLN A 689 -41.32 -0.83 -22.35
C GLN A 689 -40.59 0.03 -21.33
N ILE A 690 -41.05 0.00 -20.09
CA ILE A 690 -40.45 0.70 -18.98
C ILE A 690 -39.24 -0.08 -18.48
N GLN A 691 -38.13 0.62 -18.24
CA GLN A 691 -36.86 0.06 -17.83
C GLN A 691 -36.47 0.52 -16.41
N PRO A 692 -35.69 -0.30 -15.66
CA PRO A 692 -35.31 0.01 -14.29
C PRO A 692 -34.36 1.22 -14.20
N ILE A 693 -34.40 1.86 -13.04
CA ILE A 693 -33.62 3.08 -12.75
C ILE A 693 -32.84 2.95 -11.43
N GLY A 694 -31.84 3.81 -11.23
CA GLY A 694 -31.12 3.93 -9.97
C GLY A 694 -31.78 4.90 -8.99
N GLY A 695 -31.50 4.71 -7.68
CA GLY A 695 -31.94 5.61 -6.61
C GLY A 695 -33.46 5.58 -6.37
N VAL A 696 -34.14 4.44 -6.61
CA VAL A 696 -35.57 4.33 -6.46
C VAL A 696 -36.06 4.61 -5.03
N ASN A 697 -35.31 4.17 -4.03
CA ASN A 697 -35.65 4.38 -2.60
C ASN A 697 -35.58 5.86 -2.25
N GLU A 698 -34.49 6.52 -2.58
CA GLU A 698 -34.27 7.94 -2.35
C GLU A 698 -35.33 8.79 -3.07
N LYS A 699 -35.68 8.44 -4.30
CA LYS A 699 -36.72 9.11 -5.11
C LYS A 699 -38.09 9.03 -4.44
N ILE A 700 -38.47 7.86 -3.95
CA ILE A 700 -39.74 7.63 -3.24
C ILE A 700 -39.74 8.37 -1.90
N GLU A 701 -38.66 8.20 -1.10
CA GLU A 701 -38.50 8.84 0.20
C GLU A 701 -38.57 10.36 0.08
N GLY A 702 -37.88 10.95 -0.91
CA GLY A 702 -37.90 12.39 -1.13
C GLY A 702 -39.27 12.94 -1.49
N TYR A 703 -40.01 12.28 -2.40
CA TYR A 703 -41.37 12.71 -2.77
C TYR A 703 -42.36 12.53 -1.60
N PHE A 704 -42.22 11.46 -0.85
CA PHE A 704 -43.01 11.24 0.35
C PHE A 704 -42.85 12.38 1.37
N GLN A 705 -41.62 12.86 1.61
CA GLN A 705 -41.38 13.99 2.52
C GLN A 705 -42.02 15.27 2.01
N VAL A 706 -41.99 15.51 0.69
CA VAL A 706 -42.69 16.66 0.08
C VAL A 706 -44.20 16.58 0.29
N CYS A 707 -44.82 15.41 0.03
CA CYS A 707 -46.25 15.17 0.25
C CYS A 707 -46.63 15.33 1.73
N LYS A 708 -45.78 14.87 2.65
CA LYS A 708 -45.96 15.02 4.10
C LYS A 708 -45.99 16.49 4.51
N VAL A 709 -45.09 17.35 3.99
CA VAL A 709 -45.05 18.81 4.25
C VAL A 709 -46.30 19.49 3.69
N ARG A 710 -46.82 19.05 2.54
CA ARG A 710 -48.06 19.55 1.92
C ARG A 710 -49.34 19.01 2.54
N GLY A 711 -49.25 17.92 3.31
CA GLY A 711 -50.37 17.23 3.94
C GLY A 711 -50.78 16.00 3.14
N LEU A 712 -50.60 14.80 3.73
CA LEU A 712 -51.00 13.52 3.11
C LEU A 712 -52.52 13.36 3.21
N ASP A 713 -53.20 13.32 2.05
CA ASP A 713 -54.65 13.19 1.95
C ASP A 713 -55.15 11.83 1.41
N GLY A 714 -54.23 10.92 1.11
CA GLY A 714 -54.55 9.57 0.56
C GLY A 714 -54.62 9.53 -0.98
N SER A 715 -54.30 10.64 -1.68
CA SER A 715 -54.20 10.63 -3.15
C SER A 715 -52.76 10.50 -3.67
N HIS A 716 -51.77 10.74 -2.79
CA HIS A 716 -50.39 10.81 -3.14
C HIS A 716 -49.77 9.45 -3.44
N GLY A 717 -48.86 9.43 -4.43
CA GLY A 717 -48.14 8.20 -4.75
C GLY A 717 -46.95 8.40 -5.68
N VAL A 718 -46.20 7.34 -5.89
CA VAL A 718 -45.10 7.28 -6.83
C VAL A 718 -45.29 6.10 -7.78
N MET A 719 -45.02 6.34 -9.05
CA MET A 719 -45.01 5.32 -10.11
C MET A 719 -43.59 4.98 -10.48
N ILE A 720 -43.24 3.68 -10.45
CA ILE A 720 -41.90 3.13 -10.65
C ILE A 720 -41.89 2.00 -11.67
N PRO A 721 -40.75 1.65 -12.27
CA PRO A 721 -40.64 0.41 -13.08
C PRO A 721 -40.84 -0.86 -12.23
N VAL A 722 -41.51 -1.85 -12.82
CA VAL A 722 -41.78 -3.14 -12.13
C VAL A 722 -40.49 -3.84 -11.72
N GLN A 723 -39.41 -3.70 -12.47
CA GLN A 723 -38.10 -4.32 -12.18
C GLN A 723 -37.43 -3.73 -10.92
N ASN A 724 -37.84 -2.52 -10.50
CA ASN A 724 -37.34 -1.92 -9.28
C ASN A 724 -38.04 -2.37 -8.00
N VAL A 725 -39.03 -3.18 -8.07
CA VAL A 725 -39.75 -3.71 -6.88
C VAL A 725 -38.76 -4.47 -5.97
N ASP A 726 -37.89 -5.29 -6.54
CA ASP A 726 -36.89 -6.06 -5.79
C ASP A 726 -35.76 -5.20 -5.19
N ASN A 727 -35.74 -3.91 -5.54
CA ASN A 727 -34.75 -2.97 -4.99
C ASN A 727 -35.30 -2.11 -3.82
N LEU A 728 -36.61 -2.23 -3.52
CA LEU A 728 -37.27 -1.39 -2.53
C LEU A 728 -36.79 -1.72 -1.10
N GLN A 729 -36.35 -0.69 -0.39
CA GLN A 729 -35.97 -0.76 1.03
C GLN A 729 -36.43 0.52 1.72
N LEU A 730 -37.73 0.73 1.72
CA LEU A 730 -38.34 1.97 2.20
C LEU A 730 -38.37 2.06 3.73
N SER A 731 -38.46 3.28 4.25
CA SER A 731 -38.57 3.55 5.68
C SER A 731 -39.87 3.01 6.25
N ASP A 732 -39.86 2.66 7.52
CA ASP A 732 -41.04 2.14 8.23
C ASP A 732 -42.18 3.18 8.23
N GLU A 733 -41.88 4.47 8.16
CA GLU A 733 -42.88 5.55 8.04
C GLU A 733 -43.65 5.44 6.73
N ILE A 734 -42.99 5.21 5.62
CA ILE A 734 -43.65 5.03 4.29
C ILE A 734 -44.45 3.77 4.26
N ILE A 735 -43.90 2.65 4.78
CA ILE A 735 -44.58 1.38 4.87
C ILE A 735 -45.89 1.54 5.65
N GLN A 736 -45.86 2.26 6.78
CA GLN A 736 -47.03 2.52 7.57
C GLN A 736 -48.05 3.40 6.83
N ALA A 737 -47.60 4.44 6.13
CA ALA A 737 -48.43 5.32 5.31
C ALA A 737 -49.13 4.53 4.17
N VAL A 738 -48.42 3.59 3.53
CA VAL A 738 -49.02 2.71 2.48
C VAL A 738 -50.04 1.75 3.13
N LYS A 739 -49.71 1.17 4.27
CA LYS A 739 -50.66 0.29 5.00
C LYS A 739 -51.97 1.03 5.39
N ASP A 740 -51.82 2.30 5.80
CA ASP A 740 -52.90 3.21 6.19
C ASP A 740 -53.61 3.83 4.94
N LYS A 741 -53.20 3.49 3.71
CA LYS A 741 -53.70 4.04 2.45
C LYS A 741 -53.61 5.55 2.34
N LYS A 742 -52.58 6.15 2.96
CA LYS A 742 -52.26 7.57 2.85
C LYS A 742 -51.25 7.87 1.77
N PHE A 743 -50.53 6.86 1.31
CA PHE A 743 -49.55 6.94 0.24
C PHE A 743 -49.60 5.67 -0.61
N HIS A 744 -49.29 5.75 -1.90
CA HIS A 744 -49.43 4.66 -2.85
C HIS A 744 -48.15 4.47 -3.69
N ILE A 745 -47.82 3.25 -4.02
CA ILE A 745 -46.72 2.93 -4.93
C ILE A 745 -47.27 2.07 -6.04
N TYR A 746 -47.08 2.52 -7.28
CA TYR A 746 -47.53 1.85 -8.48
C TYR A 746 -46.36 1.29 -9.27
N SER A 747 -46.42 0.07 -9.70
CA SER A 747 -45.39 -0.56 -10.56
C SER A 747 -45.92 -0.75 -11.96
N VAL A 748 -45.19 -0.32 -12.98
CA VAL A 748 -45.62 -0.39 -14.37
C VAL A 748 -44.51 -1.00 -15.25
N SER A 749 -44.94 -1.73 -16.28
CA SER A 749 -44.07 -2.39 -17.24
C SER A 749 -44.09 -1.72 -18.63
N SER A 750 -45.08 -0.92 -18.91
CA SER A 750 -45.25 -0.22 -20.20
C SER A 750 -45.82 1.18 -20.05
N ILE A 751 -45.65 1.99 -21.10
CA ILE A 751 -46.20 3.35 -21.20
C ILE A 751 -47.72 3.34 -21.12
N GLU A 752 -48.37 2.32 -21.67
CA GLU A 752 -49.81 2.20 -21.64
C GLU A 752 -50.35 2.03 -20.22
N GLU A 753 -49.73 1.13 -19.44
CA GLU A 753 -50.11 0.95 -18.03
C GLU A 753 -49.94 2.24 -17.23
N GLY A 754 -48.81 2.96 -17.46
CA GLY A 754 -48.50 4.20 -16.73
C GLY A 754 -49.46 5.35 -17.05
N ILE A 755 -49.79 5.55 -18.32
CA ILE A 755 -50.73 6.64 -18.70
C ILE A 755 -52.13 6.36 -18.15
N GLU A 756 -52.58 5.10 -18.07
CA GLU A 756 -53.85 4.73 -17.45
C GLU A 756 -53.88 5.06 -15.95
N VAL A 757 -52.74 4.80 -15.23
CA VAL A 757 -52.63 5.15 -13.82
C VAL A 757 -52.69 6.67 -13.59
N LEU A 758 -52.01 7.46 -14.46
CA LEU A 758 -51.93 8.88 -14.34
C LEU A 758 -53.17 9.65 -14.73
N THR A 759 -53.92 9.12 -15.69
CA THR A 759 -55.10 9.84 -16.29
C THR A 759 -56.42 9.24 -15.89
N GLY A 760 -56.43 7.98 -15.50
CA GLY A 760 -57.64 7.20 -15.32
C GLY A 760 -58.38 6.84 -16.63
N VAL A 761 -57.78 7.17 -17.80
CA VAL A 761 -58.33 6.90 -19.13
C VAL A 761 -57.55 5.75 -19.78
N PRO A 762 -58.22 4.76 -20.42
CA PRO A 762 -57.53 3.70 -21.13
C PRO A 762 -56.58 4.22 -22.20
N ALA A 763 -55.40 3.59 -22.25
CA ALA A 763 -54.35 3.98 -23.25
C ALA A 763 -54.83 3.72 -24.67
N GLY A 764 -55.47 2.59 -24.93
CA GLY A 764 -55.93 2.15 -26.22
C GLY A 764 -54.86 1.41 -27.03
N LYS A 765 -55.06 0.14 -27.29
CA LYS A 765 -54.21 -0.65 -28.21
C LYS A 765 -54.86 -0.70 -29.58
N LYS A 766 -54.04 -0.67 -30.66
CA LYS A 766 -54.50 -0.86 -32.02
C LYS A 766 -55.30 -2.16 -32.17
N ASP A 767 -56.43 -2.09 -32.81
CA ASP A 767 -57.21 -3.27 -33.22
C ASP A 767 -56.52 -4.03 -34.38
N LYS A 768 -57.18 -5.04 -34.91
CA LYS A 768 -56.65 -5.85 -36.03
C LYS A 768 -56.49 -5.05 -37.32
N ASP A 769 -57.25 -3.98 -37.46
CA ASP A 769 -57.24 -3.06 -38.62
C ASP A 769 -56.29 -1.87 -38.43
N GLY A 770 -55.52 -1.83 -37.34
CA GLY A 770 -54.54 -0.80 -37.04
C GLY A 770 -55.13 0.47 -36.43
N HIS A 771 -56.36 0.50 -36.00
CA HIS A 771 -57.00 1.68 -35.44
C HIS A 771 -57.00 1.67 -33.90
N PHE A 772 -56.90 2.86 -33.33
CA PHE A 772 -57.05 3.00 -31.86
C PHE A 772 -58.55 3.14 -31.51
N PRO A 773 -59.03 2.52 -30.43
CA PRO A 773 -60.41 2.67 -29.96
C PRO A 773 -60.75 4.12 -29.60
N ALA A 774 -61.92 4.60 -30.04
CA ALA A 774 -62.36 5.97 -29.77
C ALA A 774 -62.42 6.28 -28.25
N GLY A 775 -62.01 7.48 -27.87
CA GLY A 775 -62.01 7.93 -26.49
C GLY A 775 -60.83 7.50 -25.68
N THR A 776 -59.86 6.76 -26.22
CA THR A 776 -58.60 6.40 -25.57
C THR A 776 -57.53 7.44 -25.77
N VAL A 777 -56.51 7.44 -24.92
CA VAL A 777 -55.38 8.41 -24.99
C VAL A 777 -54.71 8.35 -26.36
N ASN A 778 -54.34 7.15 -26.83
CA ASN A 778 -53.68 6.96 -28.13
C ASN A 778 -54.52 7.37 -29.30
N TYR A 779 -55.85 7.18 -29.21
CA TYR A 779 -56.77 7.68 -30.24
C TYR A 779 -56.73 9.21 -30.34
N LEU A 780 -56.79 9.93 -29.20
CA LEU A 780 -56.76 11.39 -29.18
C LEU A 780 -55.41 11.94 -29.65
N VAL A 781 -54.30 11.29 -29.27
CA VAL A 781 -52.95 11.63 -29.76
C VAL A 781 -52.89 11.47 -31.28
N TYR A 782 -53.38 10.34 -31.84
CA TYR A 782 -53.35 10.10 -33.27
C TYR A 782 -54.20 11.13 -34.04
N GLU A 783 -55.41 11.43 -33.57
CA GLU A 783 -56.25 12.43 -34.16
C GLU A 783 -55.66 13.85 -34.13
N LYS A 784 -54.92 14.17 -33.01
CA LYS A 784 -54.19 15.45 -32.90
C LYS A 784 -53.03 15.56 -33.91
N LEU A 785 -52.23 14.50 -33.99
CA LEU A 785 -51.10 14.44 -34.95
C LEU A 785 -51.60 14.47 -36.42
N LYS A 786 -52.74 13.81 -36.70
CA LYS A 786 -53.40 13.88 -38.02
C LYS A 786 -53.87 15.29 -38.39
N LYS A 787 -54.35 16.04 -37.38
CA LYS A 787 -54.62 17.47 -37.57
C LYS A 787 -53.38 18.28 -37.87
N TYR A 788 -52.28 18.05 -37.16
CA TYR A 788 -51.02 18.72 -37.41
C TYR A 788 -50.41 18.40 -38.77
N ALA A 789 -50.60 17.19 -39.28
CA ALA A 789 -50.13 16.78 -40.60
C ALA A 789 -50.92 17.40 -41.77
N LYS A 790 -52.14 17.99 -41.51
CA LYS A 790 -52.96 18.67 -42.51
C LYS A 790 -52.66 20.17 -42.66
N VAL A 791 -51.92 20.72 -41.71
CA VAL A 791 -51.47 22.13 -41.73
C VAL A 791 -50.09 22.24 -42.38
#